data_c851d2187cca29fa9728355f07abd0a8
#
_entry.id   c851d2187cca29fa9728355f07abd0a8
#
_cell.length_a   1.000
_cell.length_b   1.000
_cell.length_c   1.000
_cell.angle_alpha   90.00
_cell.angle_beta   90.00
_cell.angle_gamma   90.00
#
_symmetry.space_group_name_H-M   'P 1'
#
loop_
_entity.id
_entity.type
_entity.pdbx_description
1 polymer ?
#
loop_
_entity_poly.entity_id
_entity_poly.type
_entity_poly.pdbx_seq_one_letter_code
_entity_poly.pdbx_strand_id
1 'polypeptide(L)'
;MKNLKKVLALVLAFACAFTMFAGAAFTDQADIKSANTEAVDTLVALGVINGYTDGSFKPNGTVTRAEMAKMIYTIRSGGNSDASAYSGISTSFTDVNGHWAAGYIKYCQTMGIIAGKNAKTFDPNGKVTVAETAKMALVTMGYKADKSNLTGATWMVNTINLANDNELLTDVSGAVNVAASRQDAAQILYNMLDADVQSWSTDKLDYEKESETVSGSTLVVDKDGKTTVNAYTTTQYVDVGKKYLGLSKPEGTLSSVKKEDGKDTYKIVVGGVTYSKVTANYIDLLGEDVKVMIKDGKTDKVYGVYETDKNTVVSALLDDVDDINSPNKGKLKIDGTSYKTNTEDANDLPVLVTPDLSNLTVVKNSKDVNATVKDAKDAYPYYTVKFVDKDDDDKLDYAIATPYAVAQVDYLTTSKLTLSAKGNTVLGKLTYDLKDDDITLYNGAAEDDYAVVVESKYTVDDTTVVTKAETVSGAAARTKGTISDVYVGGNWYTVVGYTADSHSGYDNIKINDEYDFASVGSFVFAGEKTKGNISASNVLYVEKCGPLKSGIADGVEAKVYFADGSSKTITVTELTVYSGNTSTDKDIVAADPDTDEISNDNAATEIGKAKLFTYTEKNGEYSLDPISKNNIGSYDDYTSEDSTTIDDGKTTAKVRFADDGVIFVNDKDGVKVVSGKTVTNWKTIKDIKVEGLYDKNNGTKYIAIGAINLGSKTAKTDTRVYGYVTGAISTGTEDHTDYLYFNVYTADGEKEVKVESTAATKKIERESFIAFDWANEEAKEIDSDDIEIKTTSKDATAIAAYVDGDSITYIVKDAKTDKYVEKTLDFADDYYVVGVDTKNREGSAAKLATAKDAPNDSTKYQSNAIVFTTKDGDNDVVEAVFIDVSGAMYTTKNGTELTIDKPADK
;
A
#
# COMPACT_ATOMS: atom_id res chain seq x y z
N MET A 1 17.74 14.43 2.71
CA MET A 1 16.74 15.01 3.63
C MET A 1 15.49 15.55 2.92
N LYS A 2 15.56 16.31 1.82
CA LYS A 2 14.35 16.79 1.09
C LYS A 2 13.45 15.68 0.53
N ASN A 3 13.97 14.51 0.18
CA ASN A 3 13.17 13.41 -0.40
C ASN A 3 12.45 12.56 0.64
N LEU A 4 12.96 12.49 1.87
CA LEU A 4 12.33 11.73 2.95
C LEU A 4 11.07 12.46 3.49
N LYS A 5 11.13 13.80 3.58
CA LYS A 5 9.98 14.64 3.97
C LYS A 5 8.81 14.55 2.96
N LYS A 6 9.10 14.42 1.65
CA LYS A 6 8.08 14.23 0.61
C LYS A 6 7.41 12.85 0.67
N VAL A 7 8.15 11.81 1.08
CA VAL A 7 7.62 10.46 1.23
C VAL A 7 6.68 10.38 2.45
N LEU A 8 6.98 11.12 3.52
CA LEU A 8 6.17 11.09 4.73
C LEU A 8 4.85 11.85 4.59
N ALA A 9 4.86 13.01 3.92
CA ALA A 9 3.63 13.70 3.53
C ALA A 9 2.76 12.83 2.60
N LEU A 10 3.41 12.02 1.77
CA LEU A 10 2.75 11.04 0.91
C LEU A 10 2.14 9.88 1.71
N VAL A 11 2.80 9.41 2.78
CA VAL A 11 2.31 8.27 3.59
C VAL A 11 1.10 8.65 4.46
N LEU A 12 1.06 9.86 5.04
CA LEU A 12 -0.15 10.34 5.72
C LEU A 12 -1.28 10.67 4.73
N ALA A 13 -0.94 11.18 3.54
CA ALA A 13 -1.90 11.33 2.44
C ALA A 13 -2.34 9.96 1.89
N PHE A 14 -1.46 8.95 1.84
CA PHE A 14 -1.81 7.59 1.40
C PHE A 14 -2.67 6.82 2.42
N ALA A 15 -2.57 7.08 3.70
CA ALA A 15 -3.49 6.51 4.69
C ALA A 15 -4.91 7.08 4.56
N CYS A 16 -5.07 8.26 3.95
CA CYS A 16 -6.35 8.87 3.59
C CYS A 16 -6.72 8.73 2.11
N ALA A 17 -5.78 8.37 1.23
CA ALA A 17 -5.93 8.40 -0.22
C ALA A 17 -6.41 7.07 -0.84
N PHE A 18 -7.30 6.34 -0.17
CA PHE A 18 -8.22 5.47 -0.89
C PHE A 18 -9.53 6.22 -1.16
N THR A 19 -9.43 7.35 -1.85
CA THR A 19 -10.61 7.95 -2.46
C THR A 19 -11.06 7.05 -3.59
N MET A 20 -12.05 6.22 -3.30
CA MET A 20 -12.75 5.50 -4.35
C MET A 20 -13.58 6.51 -5.14
N PHE A 21 -13.21 6.69 -6.39
CA PHE A 21 -14.03 7.39 -7.38
C PHE A 21 -15.46 6.82 -7.43
N ALA A 22 -16.41 7.65 -7.87
CA ALA A 22 -17.84 7.33 -7.98
C ALA A 22 -18.20 6.17 -8.95
N GLY A 23 -17.20 5.47 -9.47
CA GLY A 23 -17.27 4.19 -10.15
C GLY A 23 -16.16 3.29 -9.62
N ALA A 24 -16.33 1.98 -9.67
CA ALA A 24 -15.24 1.06 -9.34
C ALA A 24 -13.99 1.50 -10.13
N ALA A 25 -12.88 1.76 -9.42
CA ALA A 25 -11.62 2.15 -10.05
C ALA A 25 -11.27 1.12 -11.13
N PHE A 26 -10.92 1.58 -12.31
CA PHE A 26 -10.47 0.69 -13.37
C PHE A 26 -9.18 -0.02 -12.96
N THR A 27 -9.01 -1.25 -13.39
CA THR A 27 -7.77 -2.01 -13.13
C THR A 27 -6.52 -1.33 -13.68
N ASP A 28 -6.69 -0.45 -14.66
CA ASP A 28 -5.66 0.36 -15.32
C ASP A 28 -5.84 1.87 -15.06
N GLN A 29 -6.41 2.26 -13.92
CA GLN A 29 -6.65 3.65 -13.54
C GLN A 29 -5.35 4.49 -13.59
N ALA A 30 -4.24 3.91 -13.16
CA ALA A 30 -2.93 4.58 -13.16
C ALA A 30 -2.42 4.94 -14.57
N ASP A 31 -2.93 4.32 -15.61
CA ASP A 31 -2.58 4.59 -17.01
C ASP A 31 -3.38 5.77 -17.61
N ILE A 32 -4.41 6.24 -16.91
CA ILE A 32 -5.15 7.46 -17.28
C ILE A 32 -4.29 8.66 -16.88
N LYS A 33 -4.06 9.56 -17.84
CA LYS A 33 -3.33 10.79 -17.55
C LYS A 33 -4.10 11.64 -16.55
N SER A 34 -3.39 12.27 -15.61
CA SER A 34 -4.01 13.11 -14.57
C SER A 34 -4.93 14.18 -15.16
N ALA A 35 -4.53 14.86 -16.24
CA ALA A 35 -5.34 15.84 -16.94
C ALA A 35 -6.64 15.27 -17.54
N ASN A 36 -6.72 13.96 -17.80
CA ASN A 36 -7.90 13.33 -18.40
C ASN A 36 -8.79 12.59 -17.37
N THR A 37 -8.40 12.54 -16.11
CA THR A 37 -9.12 11.78 -15.08
C THR A 37 -10.55 12.29 -14.91
N GLU A 38 -10.73 13.60 -14.75
CA GLU A 38 -12.03 14.22 -14.61
C GLU A 38 -12.95 13.91 -15.81
N ALA A 39 -12.40 14.00 -17.03
CA ALA A 39 -13.17 13.72 -18.25
C ALA A 39 -13.64 12.25 -18.32
N VAL A 40 -12.75 11.31 -17.99
CA VAL A 40 -13.06 9.87 -17.99
C VAL A 40 -14.11 9.56 -16.92
N ASP A 41 -13.90 10.01 -15.69
CA ASP A 41 -14.77 9.70 -14.55
C ASP A 41 -16.17 10.28 -14.76
N THR A 42 -16.25 11.54 -15.23
CA THR A 42 -17.54 12.19 -15.55
C THR A 42 -18.30 11.42 -16.62
N LEU A 43 -17.67 11.08 -17.74
CA LEU A 43 -18.35 10.41 -18.83
C LEU A 43 -18.73 8.96 -18.49
N VAL A 44 -17.99 8.32 -17.60
CA VAL A 44 -18.33 7.01 -17.04
C VAL A 44 -19.54 7.14 -16.10
N ALA A 45 -19.55 8.10 -15.19
CA ALA A 45 -20.67 8.37 -14.29
C ALA A 45 -21.97 8.71 -15.05
N LEU A 46 -21.84 9.43 -16.17
CA LEU A 46 -22.95 9.75 -17.06
C LEU A 46 -23.40 8.57 -17.95
N GLY A 47 -22.69 7.43 -17.91
CA GLY A 47 -22.97 6.27 -18.75
C GLY A 47 -22.66 6.46 -20.25
N VAL A 48 -21.92 7.51 -20.59
CA VAL A 48 -21.49 7.81 -21.98
C VAL A 48 -20.41 6.84 -22.43
N ILE A 49 -19.47 6.53 -21.53
CA ILE A 49 -18.38 5.57 -21.75
C ILE A 49 -18.49 4.50 -20.66
N ASN A 50 -18.28 3.25 -21.02
CA ASN A 50 -18.20 2.14 -20.07
C ASN A 50 -16.81 1.51 -20.12
N GLY A 51 -16.37 0.94 -18.98
CA GLY A 51 -15.22 0.05 -18.94
C GLY A 51 -15.47 -1.26 -19.70
N TYR A 52 -14.43 -2.04 -19.85
CA TYR A 52 -14.48 -3.40 -20.42
C TYR A 52 -14.88 -4.41 -19.34
N THR A 53 -15.25 -5.61 -19.77
CA THR A 53 -15.66 -6.70 -18.87
C THR A 53 -14.55 -7.22 -17.98
N ASP A 54 -13.29 -6.94 -18.33
CA ASP A 54 -12.10 -7.22 -17.52
C ASP A 54 -11.81 -6.15 -16.46
N GLY A 55 -12.69 -5.18 -16.29
CA GLY A 55 -12.55 -4.08 -15.34
C GLY A 55 -11.62 -2.97 -15.81
N SER A 56 -11.05 -3.03 -17.00
CA SER A 56 -10.16 -1.99 -17.54
C SER A 56 -10.91 -0.89 -18.28
N PHE A 57 -10.30 0.30 -18.34
CA PHE A 57 -10.73 1.41 -19.20
C PHE A 57 -10.01 1.39 -20.56
N LYS A 58 -8.75 0.96 -20.62
CA LYS A 58 -7.83 0.99 -21.78
C LYS A 58 -7.63 2.41 -22.31
N PRO A 59 -7.05 3.32 -21.52
CA PRO A 59 -6.96 4.74 -21.87
C PRO A 59 -6.21 4.98 -23.18
N ASN A 60 -5.20 4.20 -23.46
CA ASN A 60 -4.41 4.27 -24.69
C ASN A 60 -4.98 3.45 -25.87
N GLY A 61 -6.08 2.73 -25.63
CA GLY A 61 -6.80 2.05 -26.71
C GLY A 61 -7.43 3.03 -27.67
N THR A 62 -7.61 2.67 -28.93
CA THR A 62 -8.21 3.56 -29.97
C THR A 62 -9.71 3.37 -30.08
N VAL A 63 -10.44 4.47 -30.32
CA VAL A 63 -11.90 4.48 -30.47
C VAL A 63 -12.30 4.19 -31.90
N THR A 64 -13.30 3.33 -32.11
CA THR A 64 -13.91 3.10 -33.40
C THR A 64 -14.98 4.14 -33.73
N ARG A 65 -15.29 4.28 -35.01
CA ARG A 65 -16.37 5.14 -35.50
C ARG A 65 -17.76 4.74 -34.95
N ALA A 66 -17.97 3.46 -34.73
CA ALA A 66 -19.18 2.90 -34.12
C ALA A 66 -19.29 3.26 -32.63
N GLU A 67 -18.19 3.12 -31.87
CA GLU A 67 -18.13 3.51 -30.45
C GLU A 67 -18.36 5.01 -30.27
N MET A 68 -17.73 5.85 -31.10
CA MET A 68 -17.94 7.30 -31.05
C MET A 68 -19.41 7.66 -31.35
N ALA A 69 -20.06 7.01 -32.34
CA ALA A 69 -21.47 7.24 -32.62
C ALA A 69 -22.35 6.87 -31.41
N LYS A 70 -22.02 5.81 -30.66
CA LYS A 70 -22.71 5.43 -29.42
C LYS A 70 -22.53 6.49 -28.35
N MET A 71 -21.31 6.97 -28.10
CA MET A 71 -21.00 7.98 -27.08
C MET A 71 -21.80 9.26 -27.34
N ILE A 72 -21.77 9.76 -28.57
CA ILE A 72 -22.53 10.98 -28.96
C ILE A 72 -24.04 10.77 -28.83
N TYR A 73 -24.57 9.63 -29.27
CA TYR A 73 -25.96 9.29 -29.08
C TYR A 73 -26.35 9.35 -27.61
N THR A 74 -25.56 8.74 -26.72
CA THR A 74 -25.84 8.70 -25.29
C THR A 74 -25.89 10.12 -24.70
N ILE A 75 -25.00 11.02 -25.10
CA ILE A 75 -25.04 12.44 -24.71
C ILE A 75 -26.33 13.07 -25.18
N ARG A 76 -26.62 12.96 -26.46
CA ARG A 76 -27.76 13.61 -27.11
C ARG A 76 -29.13 13.09 -26.63
N SER A 77 -29.18 11.86 -26.12
CA SER A 77 -30.38 11.19 -25.61
C SER A 77 -30.59 11.32 -24.09
N GLY A 78 -29.84 12.22 -23.42
CA GLY A 78 -29.98 12.45 -21.98
C GLY A 78 -29.42 11.33 -21.09
N GLY A 79 -28.40 10.61 -21.59
CA GLY A 79 -27.80 9.47 -20.89
C GLY A 79 -28.45 8.12 -21.24
N ASN A 80 -29.47 8.10 -22.12
CA ASN A 80 -30.07 6.85 -22.57
C ASN A 80 -29.19 6.17 -23.62
N SER A 81 -28.77 4.94 -23.38
CA SER A 81 -27.93 4.16 -24.29
C SER A 81 -28.69 3.22 -25.23
N ASP A 82 -30.02 3.24 -25.21
CA ASP A 82 -30.85 2.41 -26.10
C ASP A 82 -31.22 3.15 -27.40
N ALA A 83 -30.60 2.76 -28.52
CA ALA A 83 -30.89 3.30 -29.85
C ALA A 83 -31.74 2.35 -30.70
N SER A 84 -32.41 1.36 -30.11
CA SER A 84 -33.21 0.35 -30.82
C SER A 84 -34.30 0.97 -31.72
N ALA A 85 -34.89 2.08 -31.26
CA ALA A 85 -35.90 2.86 -32.04
C ALA A 85 -35.40 3.37 -33.42
N TYR A 86 -34.08 3.55 -33.56
CA TYR A 86 -33.45 4.01 -34.79
C TYR A 86 -32.93 2.87 -35.67
N SER A 87 -32.96 1.62 -35.22
CA SER A 87 -32.46 0.46 -35.97
C SER A 87 -33.20 0.23 -37.27
N GLY A 88 -34.50 0.54 -37.33
CA GLY A 88 -35.36 0.42 -38.51
C GLY A 88 -35.25 1.58 -39.53
N ILE A 89 -34.55 2.67 -39.18
CA ILE A 89 -34.40 3.80 -40.09
C ILE A 89 -33.53 3.41 -41.29
N SER A 90 -33.89 3.92 -42.47
CA SER A 90 -33.08 3.70 -43.69
C SER A 90 -31.75 4.47 -43.61
N THR A 91 -30.69 3.89 -44.15
CA THR A 91 -29.36 4.53 -44.24
C THR A 91 -28.83 4.32 -45.68
N SER A 92 -28.02 5.26 -46.16
CA SER A 92 -27.28 5.09 -47.41
C SER A 92 -26.09 4.14 -47.28
N PHE A 93 -25.65 3.84 -46.02
CA PHE A 93 -24.48 3.00 -45.77
C PHE A 93 -24.83 1.52 -45.83
N THR A 94 -24.13 0.79 -46.67
CA THR A 94 -24.38 -0.66 -46.90
C THR A 94 -23.75 -1.53 -45.84
N ASP A 95 -22.75 -1.06 -45.11
CA ASP A 95 -21.96 -1.73 -44.07
C ASP A 95 -22.46 -1.51 -42.65
N VAL A 96 -23.61 -0.87 -42.49
CA VAL A 96 -24.20 -0.57 -41.16
C VAL A 96 -25.29 -1.55 -40.78
N ASN A 97 -26.02 -2.08 -41.76
CA ASN A 97 -27.11 -3.01 -41.49
C ASN A 97 -26.60 -4.31 -40.88
N GLY A 98 -27.19 -4.73 -39.74
CA GLY A 98 -26.75 -5.90 -39.00
C GLY A 98 -25.57 -5.65 -38.03
N HIS A 99 -24.96 -4.46 -38.07
CA HIS A 99 -23.91 -4.11 -37.11
C HIS A 99 -24.56 -3.73 -35.76
N TRP A 100 -23.91 -4.06 -34.63
CA TRP A 100 -24.41 -3.77 -33.29
C TRP A 100 -24.72 -2.28 -33.06
N ALA A 101 -23.97 -1.39 -33.72
CA ALA A 101 -24.12 0.06 -33.60
C ALA A 101 -25.08 0.67 -34.65
N ALA A 102 -25.84 -0.12 -35.39
CA ALA A 102 -26.67 0.37 -36.47
C ALA A 102 -27.64 1.50 -36.04
N GLY A 103 -28.30 1.36 -34.89
CA GLY A 103 -29.18 2.39 -34.34
C GLY A 103 -28.49 3.73 -34.06
N TYR A 104 -27.32 3.66 -33.42
CA TYR A 104 -26.51 4.84 -33.10
C TYR A 104 -26.03 5.57 -34.36
N ILE A 105 -25.51 4.80 -35.33
CA ILE A 105 -24.99 5.33 -36.58
C ILE A 105 -26.11 5.99 -37.38
N LYS A 106 -27.28 5.35 -37.50
CA LYS A 106 -28.43 5.87 -38.22
C LYS A 106 -28.99 7.17 -37.59
N TYR A 107 -29.04 7.20 -36.25
CA TYR A 107 -29.37 8.44 -35.54
C TYR A 107 -28.39 9.57 -35.85
N CYS A 108 -27.10 9.33 -35.65
CA CYS A 108 -26.08 10.34 -35.91
C CYS A 108 -26.02 10.77 -37.37
N GLN A 109 -26.28 9.88 -38.32
CA GLN A 109 -26.44 10.23 -39.73
C GLN A 109 -27.66 11.14 -39.97
N THR A 110 -28.80 10.80 -39.38
CA THR A 110 -30.05 11.62 -39.51
C THR A 110 -29.88 13.03 -38.95
N MET A 111 -29.10 13.13 -37.83
CA MET A 111 -28.76 14.41 -37.22
C MET A 111 -27.63 15.17 -37.90
N GLY A 112 -27.02 14.58 -38.96
CA GLY A 112 -25.91 15.21 -39.68
C GLY A 112 -24.58 15.22 -38.92
N ILE A 113 -24.48 14.50 -37.79
CA ILE A 113 -23.30 14.49 -36.92
C ILE A 113 -22.15 13.70 -37.57
N ILE A 114 -22.49 12.64 -38.26
CA ILE A 114 -21.50 11.76 -38.91
C ILE A 114 -21.69 11.79 -40.43
N ALA A 115 -20.56 11.61 -41.10
CA ALA A 115 -20.49 11.35 -42.52
C ALA A 115 -19.84 10.01 -42.80
N GLY A 116 -20.16 9.36 -43.92
CA GLY A 116 -19.46 8.17 -44.38
C GLY A 116 -18.05 8.48 -44.86
N LYS A 117 -17.23 7.43 -44.99
CA LYS A 117 -15.95 7.50 -45.71
C LYS A 117 -16.18 7.78 -47.21
N ASN A 118 -17.38 7.39 -47.68
CA ASN A 118 -17.95 7.73 -48.97
C ASN A 118 -19.49 7.65 -48.89
N ALA A 119 -20.17 7.85 -50.04
CA ALA A 119 -21.64 7.90 -50.06
C ALA A 119 -22.34 6.60 -49.61
N LYS A 120 -21.66 5.46 -49.62
CA LYS A 120 -22.23 4.14 -49.30
C LYS A 120 -21.56 3.39 -48.16
N THR A 121 -20.42 3.85 -47.67
CA THR A 121 -19.63 3.18 -46.64
C THR A 121 -19.41 4.08 -45.44
N PHE A 122 -19.77 3.61 -44.23
CA PHE A 122 -19.52 4.29 -42.97
C PHE A 122 -18.18 3.86 -42.36
N ASP A 123 -17.81 2.58 -42.51
CA ASP A 123 -16.68 1.94 -41.87
C ASP A 123 -16.80 1.90 -40.34
N PRO A 124 -17.79 1.16 -39.77
CA PRO A 124 -18.07 1.17 -38.33
C PRO A 124 -16.87 0.77 -37.46
N ASN A 125 -16.05 -0.17 -37.91
CA ASN A 125 -14.88 -0.68 -37.20
C ASN A 125 -13.60 0.14 -37.43
N GLY A 126 -13.63 1.07 -38.38
CA GLY A 126 -12.54 1.99 -38.64
C GLY A 126 -12.31 2.92 -37.43
N LYS A 127 -11.08 3.32 -37.20
CA LYS A 127 -10.73 4.21 -36.11
C LYS A 127 -11.08 5.65 -36.44
N VAL A 128 -11.55 6.42 -35.43
CA VAL A 128 -11.69 7.88 -35.57
C VAL A 128 -10.36 8.55 -35.25
N THR A 129 -10.00 9.59 -36.02
CA THR A 129 -8.89 10.47 -35.67
C THR A 129 -9.33 11.53 -34.66
N VAL A 130 -8.37 12.22 -34.01
CA VAL A 130 -8.64 13.36 -33.13
C VAL A 130 -9.45 14.43 -33.88
N ALA A 131 -9.08 14.78 -35.14
CA ALA A 131 -9.81 15.72 -35.96
C ALA A 131 -11.24 15.25 -36.31
N GLU A 132 -11.44 13.95 -36.61
CA GLU A 132 -12.78 13.41 -36.87
C GLU A 132 -13.66 13.47 -35.60
N THR A 133 -13.05 13.16 -34.41
CA THR A 133 -13.72 13.29 -33.10
C THR A 133 -14.15 14.73 -32.83
N ALA A 134 -13.24 15.68 -32.99
CA ALA A 134 -13.51 17.11 -32.83
C ALA A 134 -14.61 17.62 -33.79
N LYS A 135 -14.61 17.18 -35.05
CA LYS A 135 -15.68 17.49 -36.00
C LYS A 135 -17.02 16.95 -35.52
N MET A 136 -17.07 15.72 -35.02
CA MET A 136 -18.32 15.14 -34.51
C MET A 136 -18.82 15.90 -33.28
N ALA A 137 -17.92 16.35 -32.40
CA ALA A 137 -18.23 17.20 -31.25
C ALA A 137 -18.83 18.56 -31.70
N LEU A 138 -18.18 19.27 -32.61
CA LEU A 138 -18.65 20.56 -33.16
C LEU A 138 -20.05 20.45 -33.76
N VAL A 139 -20.32 19.42 -34.56
CA VAL A 139 -21.66 19.21 -35.12
C VAL A 139 -22.69 18.87 -34.03
N THR A 140 -22.25 18.18 -32.98
CA THR A 140 -23.09 17.88 -31.79
C THR A 140 -23.49 19.17 -31.05
N MET A 141 -22.56 20.14 -30.96
CA MET A 141 -22.82 21.49 -30.42
C MET A 141 -23.80 22.30 -31.25
N GLY A 142 -24.02 21.96 -32.55
CA GLY A 142 -24.94 22.64 -33.42
C GLY A 142 -24.31 23.30 -34.66
N TYR A 143 -22.98 23.23 -34.80
CA TYR A 143 -22.33 23.71 -36.03
C TYR A 143 -22.76 22.86 -37.23
N LYS A 144 -23.11 23.50 -38.33
CA LYS A 144 -23.46 22.82 -39.60
C LYS A 144 -22.21 22.63 -40.44
N ALA A 145 -21.93 21.38 -40.83
CA ALA A 145 -20.71 21.04 -41.52
C ALA A 145 -20.52 21.82 -42.85
N ASP A 146 -21.59 22.18 -43.54
CA ASP A 146 -21.56 22.98 -44.77
C ASP A 146 -21.33 24.47 -44.51
N LYS A 147 -21.87 25.02 -43.40
CA LYS A 147 -21.74 26.44 -43.06
C LYS A 147 -20.39 26.75 -42.41
N SER A 148 -19.84 25.81 -41.68
CA SER A 148 -18.55 25.95 -41.02
C SER A 148 -17.38 25.40 -41.85
N ASN A 149 -17.58 25.10 -43.12
CA ASN A 149 -16.57 24.53 -44.00
C ASN A 149 -15.86 23.27 -43.45
N LEU A 150 -16.62 22.45 -42.71
CA LEU A 150 -16.10 21.19 -42.12
C LEU A 150 -16.16 20.03 -43.15
N THR A 151 -16.27 20.38 -44.44
CA THR A 151 -16.26 19.42 -45.57
C THR A 151 -15.28 19.91 -46.65
N GLY A 152 -14.97 19.06 -47.62
CA GLY A 152 -14.02 19.39 -48.70
C GLY A 152 -12.54 19.28 -48.29
N ALA A 153 -11.66 19.88 -49.11
CA ALA A 153 -10.19 19.63 -48.94
C ALA A 153 -9.59 20.26 -47.67
N THR A 154 -10.16 21.32 -47.15
CA THR A 154 -9.65 22.05 -45.96
C THR A 154 -10.38 21.69 -44.68
N TRP A 155 -11.21 20.66 -44.70
CA TRP A 155 -12.09 20.33 -43.58
C TRP A 155 -11.34 20.17 -42.26
N MET A 156 -10.19 19.52 -42.31
CA MET A 156 -9.41 19.23 -41.09
C MET A 156 -8.86 20.52 -40.44
N VAL A 157 -8.30 21.41 -41.24
CA VAL A 157 -7.77 22.69 -40.73
C VAL A 157 -8.89 23.53 -40.14
N ASN A 158 -10.02 23.63 -40.84
CA ASN A 158 -11.19 24.37 -40.34
C ASN A 158 -11.77 23.74 -39.07
N THR A 159 -11.78 22.39 -38.99
CA THR A 159 -12.22 21.68 -37.79
C THR A 159 -11.33 22.02 -36.61
N ILE A 160 -9.99 21.93 -36.76
CA ILE A 160 -9.05 22.16 -35.67
C ILE A 160 -9.08 23.61 -35.20
N ASN A 161 -9.17 24.58 -36.11
CA ASN A 161 -9.30 25.97 -35.72
C ASN A 161 -10.58 26.20 -34.91
N LEU A 162 -11.74 25.73 -35.41
CA LEU A 162 -13.02 25.90 -34.74
C LEU A 162 -13.05 25.08 -33.40
N ALA A 163 -12.40 23.96 -33.35
CA ALA A 163 -12.28 23.15 -32.10
C ALA A 163 -11.44 23.89 -31.05
N ASN A 164 -10.35 24.54 -31.45
CA ASN A 164 -9.54 25.36 -30.54
C ASN A 164 -10.32 26.62 -30.08
N ASP A 165 -11.05 27.27 -30.99
CA ASP A 165 -11.87 28.42 -30.64
C ASP A 165 -12.99 28.09 -29.60
N ASN A 166 -13.38 26.83 -29.53
CA ASN A 166 -14.33 26.29 -28.53
C ASN A 166 -13.66 25.43 -27.44
N GLU A 167 -12.36 25.50 -27.29
CA GLU A 167 -11.54 24.82 -26.26
C GLU A 167 -11.67 23.28 -26.24
N LEU A 168 -12.19 22.67 -27.32
CA LEU A 168 -12.42 21.22 -27.39
C LEU A 168 -11.14 20.39 -27.35
N LEU A 169 -9.97 20.97 -27.66
CA LEU A 169 -8.70 20.28 -27.72
C LEU A 169 -7.80 20.55 -26.49
N THR A 170 -8.33 21.23 -25.49
CA THR A 170 -7.63 21.41 -24.20
C THR A 170 -7.39 20.03 -23.58
N ASP A 171 -6.17 19.79 -23.08
CA ASP A 171 -5.71 18.52 -22.48
C ASP A 171 -5.76 17.29 -23.41
N VAL A 172 -5.92 17.49 -24.71
CA VAL A 172 -5.84 16.45 -25.72
C VAL A 172 -4.40 16.30 -26.22
N SER A 173 -3.82 15.15 -26.03
CA SER A 173 -2.41 14.91 -26.36
C SER A 173 -2.15 14.26 -27.71
N GLY A 174 -3.17 13.65 -28.32
CA GLY A 174 -3.08 12.98 -29.61
C GLY A 174 -2.87 13.95 -30.78
N ALA A 175 -2.01 13.59 -31.75
CA ALA A 175 -1.90 14.35 -32.97
C ALA A 175 -3.20 14.32 -33.77
N VAL A 176 -3.58 15.45 -34.39
CA VAL A 176 -4.90 15.64 -34.99
C VAL A 176 -5.28 14.65 -36.09
N ASN A 177 -4.30 14.09 -36.79
CA ASN A 177 -4.49 13.10 -37.88
C ASN A 177 -4.30 11.66 -37.48
N VAL A 178 -4.06 11.39 -36.19
CA VAL A 178 -3.86 10.04 -35.64
C VAL A 178 -5.16 9.55 -35.00
N ALA A 179 -5.33 8.24 -34.91
CA ALA A 179 -6.48 7.65 -34.21
C ALA A 179 -6.53 8.13 -32.75
N ALA A 180 -7.68 8.65 -32.34
CA ALA A 180 -7.89 9.13 -30.98
C ALA A 180 -7.79 7.98 -29.98
N SER A 181 -7.04 8.18 -28.92
CA SER A 181 -7.06 7.30 -27.75
C SER A 181 -8.41 7.44 -27.02
N ARG A 182 -8.75 6.44 -26.19
CA ARG A 182 -10.01 6.51 -25.44
C ARG A 182 -10.05 7.68 -24.47
N GLN A 183 -8.91 7.99 -23.81
CA GLN A 183 -8.81 9.14 -22.94
C GLN A 183 -8.86 10.48 -23.71
N ASP A 184 -8.22 10.63 -24.89
CA ASP A 184 -8.32 11.83 -25.70
C ASP A 184 -9.74 12.02 -26.25
N ALA A 185 -10.41 10.93 -26.68
CA ALA A 185 -11.81 11.00 -27.12
C ALA A 185 -12.77 11.39 -25.96
N ALA A 186 -12.51 10.86 -24.76
CA ALA A 186 -13.23 11.27 -23.55
C ALA A 186 -13.00 12.75 -23.27
N GLN A 187 -11.76 13.23 -23.34
CA GLN A 187 -11.44 14.64 -23.11
C GLN A 187 -12.18 15.56 -24.08
N ILE A 188 -12.16 15.26 -25.37
CA ILE A 188 -12.90 16.06 -26.36
C ILE A 188 -14.39 16.11 -26.07
N LEU A 189 -14.99 14.96 -25.71
CA LEU A 189 -16.41 14.90 -25.39
C LEU A 189 -16.73 15.63 -24.07
N TYR A 190 -15.83 15.56 -23.09
CA TYR A 190 -15.97 16.28 -21.84
C TYR A 190 -15.91 17.79 -22.05
N ASN A 191 -14.89 18.30 -22.78
CA ASN A 191 -14.77 19.71 -23.13
C ASN A 191 -16.00 20.18 -23.91
N MET A 192 -16.57 19.34 -24.76
CA MET A 192 -17.81 19.66 -25.49
C MET A 192 -18.99 19.87 -24.54
N LEU A 193 -19.07 19.21 -23.39
CA LEU A 193 -20.18 19.40 -22.45
C LEU A 193 -20.24 20.82 -21.91
N ASP A 194 -19.12 21.51 -21.80
CA ASP A 194 -19.00 22.87 -21.30
C ASP A 194 -19.11 23.92 -22.40
N ALA A 195 -19.06 23.49 -23.64
CA ALA A 195 -19.16 24.39 -24.79
C ALA A 195 -20.59 24.83 -25.06
N ASP A 196 -20.78 26.13 -25.43
CA ASP A 196 -22.07 26.71 -25.75
C ASP A 196 -22.71 26.04 -26.95
N VAL A 197 -24.00 25.80 -26.87
CA VAL A 197 -24.79 25.29 -28.01
C VAL A 197 -24.97 26.40 -29.06
N GLN A 198 -24.72 26.03 -30.29
CA GLN A 198 -24.78 26.93 -31.45
C GLN A 198 -26.01 26.67 -32.31
N SER A 199 -26.59 27.73 -32.84
CA SER A 199 -27.66 27.67 -33.86
C SER A 199 -27.31 28.57 -35.02
N TRP A 200 -27.52 28.10 -36.26
CA TRP A 200 -27.31 28.91 -37.44
C TRP A 200 -28.49 29.87 -37.65
N SER A 201 -28.23 31.16 -37.59
CA SER A 201 -29.19 32.20 -37.88
C SER A 201 -29.18 32.51 -39.40
N THR A 202 -30.29 32.27 -40.05
CA THR A 202 -30.45 32.58 -41.47
C THR A 202 -30.52 34.09 -41.76
N ASP A 203 -30.94 34.85 -40.78
CA ASP A 203 -31.08 36.30 -40.91
C ASP A 203 -29.75 37.03 -40.76
N LYS A 204 -28.88 36.51 -39.84
CA LYS A 204 -27.54 37.07 -39.60
C LYS A 204 -26.49 36.44 -40.48
N LEU A 205 -26.77 35.27 -41.09
CA LEU A 205 -25.82 34.42 -41.81
C LEU A 205 -24.59 34.04 -40.96
N ASP A 206 -24.84 33.85 -39.65
CA ASP A 206 -23.81 33.54 -38.65
C ASP A 206 -24.39 32.65 -37.55
N TYR A 207 -23.53 32.17 -36.64
CA TYR A 207 -23.94 31.39 -35.49
C TYR A 207 -24.34 32.26 -34.31
N GLU A 208 -25.40 31.85 -33.63
CA GLU A 208 -25.85 32.44 -32.38
C GLU A 208 -25.79 31.38 -31.28
N LYS A 209 -25.27 31.77 -30.11
CA LYS A 209 -25.30 30.94 -28.91
C LYS A 209 -26.73 30.81 -28.42
N GLU A 210 -27.13 29.59 -28.12
CA GLU A 210 -28.42 29.34 -27.49
C GLU A 210 -28.42 29.89 -26.07
N SER A 211 -29.47 30.57 -25.69
CA SER A 211 -29.56 31.21 -24.37
C SER A 211 -30.93 31.00 -23.73
N GLU A 212 -30.95 31.03 -22.41
CA GLU A 212 -32.13 31.01 -21.60
C GLU A 212 -32.18 32.20 -20.65
N THR A 213 -33.38 32.58 -20.22
CA THR A 213 -33.61 33.62 -19.23
C THR A 213 -33.67 32.99 -17.84
N VAL A 214 -32.71 33.33 -16.97
CA VAL A 214 -32.65 32.87 -15.57
C VAL A 214 -33.13 34.02 -14.67
N SER A 215 -34.08 33.73 -13.80
CA SER A 215 -34.55 34.67 -12.78
C SER A 215 -34.14 34.18 -11.42
N GLY A 216 -33.59 35.05 -10.60
CA GLY A 216 -33.17 34.76 -9.24
C GLY A 216 -33.43 35.93 -8.30
N SER A 217 -33.05 35.78 -7.05
CA SER A 217 -33.08 36.85 -6.06
C SER A 217 -31.80 36.86 -5.22
N THR A 218 -31.27 38.03 -4.99
CA THR A 218 -30.17 38.25 -4.09
C THR A 218 -30.65 38.89 -2.78
N LEU A 219 -30.14 38.40 -1.65
CA LEU A 219 -30.33 39.01 -0.35
C LEU A 219 -29.23 40.06 -0.18
N VAL A 220 -29.64 41.30 -0.05
CA VAL A 220 -28.70 42.40 0.27
C VAL A 220 -29.00 42.86 1.70
N VAL A 221 -27.98 42.73 2.55
CA VAL A 221 -28.03 43.28 3.90
C VAL A 221 -27.33 44.65 3.90
N ASP A 222 -28.07 45.70 4.20
CA ASP A 222 -27.49 47.04 4.30
C ASP A 222 -26.69 47.25 5.61
N LYS A 223 -26.01 48.37 5.70
CA LYS A 223 -25.19 48.71 6.89
C LYS A 223 -25.97 48.78 8.24
N ASP A 224 -27.28 48.88 8.15
CA ASP A 224 -28.19 48.97 9.29
C ASP A 224 -28.83 47.60 9.64
N GLY A 225 -28.34 46.51 8.99
CA GLY A 225 -28.78 45.13 9.19
C GLY A 225 -30.14 44.80 8.52
N LYS A 226 -30.68 45.69 7.71
CA LYS A 226 -31.93 45.45 6.96
C LYS A 226 -31.68 44.60 5.74
N THR A 227 -32.35 43.50 5.69
CA THR A 227 -32.32 42.55 4.56
C THR A 227 -33.33 42.98 3.48
N THR A 228 -32.87 43.14 2.26
CA THR A 228 -33.68 43.39 1.09
C THR A 228 -33.51 42.28 0.08
N VAL A 229 -34.59 41.79 -0.48
CA VAL A 229 -34.59 40.77 -1.54
C VAL A 229 -34.67 41.50 -2.88
N ASN A 230 -33.60 41.48 -3.66
CA ASN A 230 -33.59 42.04 -5.02
C ASN A 230 -33.76 40.90 -6.01
N ALA A 231 -34.87 40.92 -6.76
CA ALA A 231 -35.05 40.02 -7.89
C ALA A 231 -34.19 40.48 -9.08
N TYR A 232 -33.57 39.55 -9.75
CA TYR A 232 -32.85 39.80 -10.98
C TYR A 232 -33.27 38.83 -12.09
N THR A 233 -33.10 39.25 -13.30
CA THR A 233 -33.28 38.44 -14.50
C THR A 233 -32.06 38.64 -15.38
N THR A 234 -31.40 37.54 -15.73
CA THR A 234 -30.21 37.56 -16.59
C THR A 234 -30.35 36.55 -17.72
N THR A 235 -29.67 36.81 -18.83
CA THR A 235 -29.56 35.85 -19.93
C THR A 235 -28.28 35.04 -19.73
N GLN A 236 -28.42 33.75 -19.74
CA GLN A 236 -27.30 32.81 -19.62
C GLN A 236 -27.23 31.92 -20.86
N TYR A 237 -26.05 31.71 -21.40
CA TYR A 237 -25.87 30.77 -22.51
C TYR A 237 -26.05 29.32 -22.01
N VAL A 238 -26.48 28.44 -22.90
CA VAL A 238 -26.79 27.05 -22.63
C VAL A 238 -25.68 26.19 -23.22
N ASP A 239 -24.96 25.49 -22.36
CA ASP A 239 -23.95 24.52 -22.76
C ASP A 239 -24.57 23.18 -23.19
N VAL A 240 -23.75 22.34 -23.84
CA VAL A 240 -24.18 21.02 -24.35
C VAL A 240 -24.59 20.08 -23.20
N GLY A 241 -23.89 20.12 -22.09
CA GLY A 241 -24.16 19.30 -20.91
C GLY A 241 -25.53 19.63 -20.31
N LYS A 242 -25.82 20.91 -20.14
CA LYS A 242 -27.11 21.38 -19.65
C LYS A 242 -28.23 21.02 -20.62
N LYS A 243 -28.04 21.30 -21.90
CA LYS A 243 -29.09 21.07 -22.91
C LYS A 243 -29.51 19.63 -23.05
N TYR A 244 -28.53 18.71 -23.13
CA TYR A 244 -28.83 17.34 -23.47
C TYR A 244 -28.84 16.39 -22.26
N LEU A 245 -28.05 16.68 -21.23
CA LEU A 245 -27.90 15.81 -20.06
C LEU A 245 -28.56 16.40 -18.81
N GLY A 246 -29.02 17.67 -18.86
CA GLY A 246 -29.56 18.36 -17.68
C GLY A 246 -28.49 18.65 -16.63
N LEU A 247 -27.21 18.74 -17.04
CA LEU A 247 -26.10 18.98 -16.11
C LEU A 247 -26.11 20.41 -15.62
N SER A 248 -25.73 20.61 -14.38
CA SER A 248 -25.32 21.88 -13.81
C SER A 248 -24.11 21.67 -12.90
N LYS A 249 -23.29 22.71 -12.78
CA LYS A 249 -21.98 22.64 -12.08
C LYS A 249 -21.89 23.77 -11.04
N PRO A 250 -22.76 23.78 -9.99
CA PRO A 250 -22.59 24.75 -8.91
C PRO A 250 -21.22 24.64 -8.28
N GLU A 251 -20.59 25.78 -8.03
CA GLU A 251 -19.28 25.90 -7.41
C GLU A 251 -19.39 26.42 -5.98
N GLY A 252 -18.37 26.17 -5.19
CA GLY A 252 -18.20 26.70 -3.85
C GLY A 252 -17.24 25.87 -3.02
N THR A 253 -16.92 26.39 -1.85
CA THR A 253 -16.02 25.69 -0.93
C THR A 253 -16.66 24.41 -0.38
N LEU A 254 -15.98 23.29 -0.48
CA LEU A 254 -16.34 22.03 0.17
C LEU A 254 -16.06 22.13 1.68
N SER A 255 -17.11 22.30 2.46
CA SER A 255 -16.98 22.59 3.89
C SER A 255 -17.29 21.40 4.80
N SER A 256 -17.85 20.32 4.29
CA SER A 256 -18.13 19.11 5.09
C SER A 256 -18.26 17.88 4.21
N VAL A 257 -17.73 16.76 4.70
CA VAL A 257 -17.88 15.44 4.10
C VAL A 257 -18.23 14.44 5.20
N LYS A 258 -19.36 13.74 5.09
CA LYS A 258 -19.79 12.72 6.07
C LYS A 258 -20.42 11.53 5.36
N LYS A 259 -20.15 10.32 5.83
CA LYS A 259 -20.83 9.10 5.37
C LYS A 259 -22.30 9.12 5.81
N GLU A 260 -23.20 8.62 5.01
CA GLU A 260 -24.60 8.48 5.39
C GLU A 260 -24.80 7.20 6.19
N ASP A 261 -25.47 7.28 7.34
CA ASP A 261 -25.69 6.16 8.26
C ASP A 261 -26.22 4.90 7.54
N GLY A 262 -25.51 3.79 7.68
CA GLY A 262 -25.88 2.50 7.11
C GLY A 262 -25.90 2.44 5.58
N LYS A 263 -25.20 3.35 4.89
CA LYS A 263 -25.09 3.39 3.43
C LYS A 263 -23.65 3.55 2.97
N ASP A 264 -23.39 3.15 1.74
CA ASP A 264 -22.09 3.39 1.05
C ASP A 264 -22.10 4.71 0.28
N THR A 265 -22.79 5.72 0.79
CA THR A 265 -22.90 7.06 0.20
C THR A 265 -22.57 8.14 1.22
N TYR A 266 -22.26 9.33 0.72
CA TYR A 266 -21.83 10.45 1.51
C TYR A 266 -22.78 11.62 1.39
N LYS A 267 -22.80 12.48 2.40
CA LYS A 267 -23.30 13.85 2.35
C LYS A 267 -22.13 14.80 2.30
N ILE A 268 -22.18 15.75 1.40
CA ILE A 268 -21.20 16.83 1.32
C ILE A 268 -21.91 18.19 1.39
N VAL A 269 -21.21 19.20 1.88
CA VAL A 269 -21.69 20.59 1.89
C VAL A 269 -20.73 21.43 1.06
N VAL A 270 -21.27 22.01 -0.02
CA VAL A 270 -20.51 22.86 -0.94
C VAL A 270 -21.24 24.18 -1.10
N GLY A 271 -20.55 25.31 -0.84
CA GLY A 271 -21.16 26.64 -0.91
C GLY A 271 -22.40 26.79 -0.01
N GLY A 272 -22.45 26.08 1.12
CA GLY A 272 -23.60 26.05 2.02
C GLY A 272 -24.78 25.17 1.57
N VAL A 273 -24.68 24.51 0.42
CA VAL A 273 -25.71 23.57 -0.09
C VAL A 273 -25.30 22.15 0.27
N THR A 274 -26.26 21.38 0.82
CA THR A 274 -26.04 19.96 1.15
C THR A 274 -26.39 19.08 -0.06
N TYR A 275 -25.45 18.27 -0.48
CA TYR A 275 -25.62 17.22 -1.47
C TYR A 275 -25.62 15.85 -0.77
N SER A 276 -26.47 14.93 -1.22
CA SER A 276 -26.65 13.60 -0.63
C SER A 276 -26.50 12.50 -1.68
N LYS A 277 -26.39 11.25 -1.22
CA LYS A 277 -26.18 10.08 -2.09
C LYS A 277 -24.93 10.21 -2.99
N VAL A 278 -23.94 10.91 -2.50
CA VAL A 278 -22.65 11.04 -3.17
C VAL A 278 -21.92 9.70 -3.04
N THR A 279 -21.49 9.13 -4.14
CA THR A 279 -20.97 7.76 -4.17
C THR A 279 -19.46 7.66 -3.88
N ALA A 280 -18.77 8.78 -3.75
CA ALA A 280 -17.33 8.81 -3.44
C ALA A 280 -17.04 9.71 -2.23
N ASN A 281 -15.95 9.40 -1.53
CA ASN A 281 -15.40 10.20 -0.46
C ASN A 281 -14.50 11.29 -1.05
N TYR A 282 -14.88 12.55 -0.88
CA TYR A 282 -14.13 13.72 -1.37
C TYR A 282 -13.40 14.47 -0.24
N ILE A 283 -13.01 13.77 0.82
CA ILE A 283 -12.34 14.42 1.97
C ILE A 283 -11.05 15.14 1.59
N ASP A 284 -10.34 14.67 0.59
CA ASP A 284 -9.10 15.29 0.12
C ASP A 284 -9.30 16.70 -0.44
N LEU A 285 -10.50 16.96 -0.98
CA LEU A 285 -10.89 18.28 -1.50
C LEU A 285 -11.49 19.19 -0.41
N LEU A 286 -11.53 18.72 0.85
CA LEU A 286 -12.09 19.53 1.93
C LEU A 286 -11.36 20.87 2.02
N GLY A 287 -12.15 21.94 2.04
CA GLY A 287 -11.67 23.32 2.10
C GLY A 287 -11.37 23.95 0.74
N GLU A 288 -11.35 23.22 -0.31
CA GLU A 288 -11.10 23.74 -1.65
C GLU A 288 -12.39 24.27 -2.31
N ASP A 289 -12.26 25.21 -3.23
CA ASP A 289 -13.34 25.56 -4.14
C ASP A 289 -13.51 24.43 -5.15
N VAL A 290 -14.72 23.88 -5.19
CA VAL A 290 -15.04 22.74 -6.02
C VAL A 290 -16.27 22.99 -6.87
N LYS A 291 -16.34 22.35 -8.02
CA LYS A 291 -17.55 22.22 -8.84
C LYS A 291 -18.23 20.89 -8.59
N VAL A 292 -19.52 20.91 -8.32
CA VAL A 292 -20.32 19.70 -8.11
C VAL A 292 -21.16 19.44 -9.36
N MET A 293 -20.89 18.34 -10.04
CA MET A 293 -21.70 17.93 -11.19
C MET A 293 -23.00 17.31 -10.74
N ILE A 294 -24.11 17.95 -10.99
CA ILE A 294 -25.46 17.46 -10.67
C ILE A 294 -26.37 17.39 -11.90
N LYS A 295 -27.39 16.56 -11.83
CA LYS A 295 -28.38 16.40 -12.89
C LYS A 295 -29.72 17.01 -12.48
N ASP A 296 -30.33 17.75 -13.42
CA ASP A 296 -31.66 18.35 -13.27
C ASP A 296 -31.81 19.25 -12.02
N GLY A 297 -30.69 19.89 -11.58
CA GLY A 297 -30.65 20.71 -10.37
C GLY A 297 -30.87 19.93 -9.06
N LYS A 298 -30.75 18.61 -9.07
CA LYS A 298 -31.06 17.77 -7.91
C LYS A 298 -29.81 17.48 -7.07
N THR A 299 -29.86 17.87 -5.81
CA THR A 299 -28.76 17.70 -4.86
C THR A 299 -28.53 16.24 -4.42
N ASP A 300 -29.40 15.31 -4.83
CA ASP A 300 -29.25 13.86 -4.61
C ASP A 300 -28.84 13.07 -5.88
N LYS A 301 -28.43 13.80 -6.94
CA LYS A 301 -27.93 13.22 -8.19
C LYS A 301 -26.58 13.84 -8.56
N VAL A 302 -25.58 13.50 -7.76
CA VAL A 302 -24.20 13.95 -7.96
C VAL A 302 -23.46 12.94 -8.82
N TYR A 303 -22.81 13.41 -9.88
CA TYR A 303 -22.00 12.61 -10.80
C TYR A 303 -20.50 12.75 -10.56
N GLY A 304 -20.07 13.78 -9.85
CA GLY A 304 -18.68 14.01 -9.49
C GLY A 304 -18.51 15.34 -8.76
N VAL A 305 -17.40 15.45 -8.06
CA VAL A 305 -16.94 16.68 -7.42
C VAL A 305 -15.48 16.85 -7.78
N TYR A 306 -15.13 18.02 -8.30
CA TYR A 306 -13.79 18.29 -8.83
C TYR A 306 -13.32 19.64 -8.32
N GLU A 307 -12.03 19.77 -8.09
CA GLU A 307 -11.41 21.05 -7.80
C GLU A 307 -11.61 22.04 -8.96
N THR A 308 -11.64 23.32 -8.64
CA THR A 308 -11.57 24.40 -9.64
C THR A 308 -10.12 24.84 -9.79
N ASP A 309 -9.83 25.62 -10.83
CA ASP A 309 -8.54 26.24 -11.06
C ASP A 309 -8.22 27.41 -10.10
N LYS A 310 -9.13 27.70 -9.18
CA LYS A 310 -8.99 28.78 -8.20
C LYS A 310 -8.21 28.41 -6.95
N ASN A 311 -7.84 27.14 -6.79
CA ASN A 311 -7.20 26.69 -5.56
C ASN A 311 -5.67 26.75 -5.65
N THR A 312 -5.03 27.26 -4.61
CA THR A 312 -3.63 26.96 -4.33
C THR A 312 -3.54 26.22 -3.01
N VAL A 313 -2.97 25.00 -3.04
CA VAL A 313 -2.89 24.10 -1.89
C VAL A 313 -1.45 23.78 -1.56
N VAL A 314 -1.07 23.92 -0.28
CA VAL A 314 0.27 23.61 0.23
C VAL A 314 0.14 22.77 1.48
N SER A 315 0.72 21.56 1.48
CA SER A 315 0.75 20.69 2.67
C SER A 315 2.13 20.73 3.33
N ALA A 316 2.16 20.89 4.64
CA ALA A 316 3.38 20.94 5.44
C ALA A 316 3.15 20.47 6.87
N LEU A 317 4.23 20.06 7.55
CA LEU A 317 4.22 19.98 9.01
C LEU A 317 4.16 21.39 9.58
N LEU A 318 3.42 21.57 10.68
CA LEU A 318 3.39 22.86 11.37
C LEU A 318 4.77 23.30 11.83
N ASP A 319 5.68 22.35 12.12
CA ASP A 319 7.08 22.67 12.47
C ASP A 319 7.84 23.34 11.32
N ASP A 320 7.52 23.01 10.09
CA ASP A 320 8.15 23.57 8.88
C ASP A 320 7.58 24.96 8.51
N VAL A 321 6.66 25.50 9.33
CA VAL A 321 6.16 26.87 9.15
C VAL A 321 7.01 27.83 9.96
N ASP A 322 7.84 28.61 9.27
CA ASP A 322 8.74 29.59 9.86
C ASP A 322 8.05 30.96 10.06
N ASP A 323 8.72 31.82 10.83
CA ASP A 323 8.33 33.22 11.09
C ASP A 323 7.04 33.45 11.89
N ILE A 324 6.45 32.38 12.46
CA ILE A 324 5.23 32.47 13.29
C ILE A 324 5.41 33.36 14.55
N ASN A 325 6.63 33.48 15.08
CA ASN A 325 6.91 34.24 16.30
C ASN A 325 7.34 35.69 16.01
N SER A 326 7.41 36.10 14.76
CA SER A 326 7.69 37.48 14.38
C SER A 326 6.42 38.15 13.89
N PRO A 327 6.09 39.39 14.25
CA PRO A 327 4.89 40.05 13.73
C PRO A 327 5.03 40.24 12.23
N ASN A 328 4.73 39.20 11.50
CA ASN A 328 4.83 39.15 10.05
C ASN A 328 3.50 39.60 9.44
N LYS A 329 3.54 40.80 8.95
CA LYS A 329 2.44 41.45 8.24
C LYS A 329 1.89 40.58 7.12
N GLY A 330 1.02 39.64 7.45
CA GLY A 330 0.26 38.81 6.51
C GLY A 330 1.10 37.91 5.63
N LYS A 331 2.17 37.28 6.14
CA LYS A 331 2.97 36.28 5.41
C LYS A 331 3.42 35.15 6.30
N LEU A 332 3.30 33.92 5.84
CA LEU A 332 3.91 32.72 6.39
C LEU A 332 5.03 32.23 5.47
N LYS A 333 6.02 31.61 6.07
CA LYS A 333 7.06 30.91 5.31
C LYS A 333 6.92 29.41 5.55
N ILE A 334 6.54 28.67 4.53
CA ILE A 334 6.24 27.25 4.57
C ILE A 334 7.32 26.53 3.75
N ASP A 335 8.08 25.65 4.35
CA ASP A 335 9.22 24.93 3.72
C ASP A 335 10.13 25.88 2.91
N GLY A 336 10.42 27.05 3.48
CA GLY A 336 11.29 28.05 2.87
C GLY A 336 10.64 28.97 1.83
N THR A 337 9.40 28.71 1.41
CA THR A 337 8.63 29.53 0.46
C THR A 337 7.68 30.48 1.20
N SER A 338 7.63 31.75 0.79
CA SER A 338 6.78 32.76 1.45
C SER A 338 5.41 32.85 0.78
N TYR A 339 4.36 32.71 1.57
CA TYR A 339 2.96 32.82 1.17
C TYR A 339 2.30 34.00 1.90
N LYS A 340 1.45 34.75 1.23
CA LYS A 340 0.61 35.78 1.86
C LYS A 340 -0.54 35.09 2.58
N THR A 341 -1.16 35.78 3.53
CA THR A 341 -2.37 35.31 4.24
C THR A 341 -3.46 36.36 4.16
N ASN A 342 -4.71 35.93 4.29
CA ASN A 342 -5.87 36.83 4.33
C ASN A 342 -6.04 37.51 5.72
N THR A 343 -5.18 37.21 6.67
CA THR A 343 -5.13 37.84 8.01
C THR A 343 -4.09 38.94 8.07
N GLU A 344 -4.32 39.99 8.86
CA GLU A 344 -3.35 41.09 9.07
C GLU A 344 -2.07 40.58 9.74
N ASP A 345 -2.22 39.71 10.74
CA ASP A 345 -1.14 38.91 11.31
C ASP A 345 -1.27 37.49 10.78
N ALA A 346 -0.25 36.99 10.11
CA ALA A 346 -0.22 35.65 9.55
C ALA A 346 -0.34 34.55 10.63
N ASN A 347 0.06 34.88 11.87
CA ASN A 347 -0.09 33.97 13.01
C ASN A 347 -1.56 33.67 13.34
N ASP A 348 -2.46 34.58 12.99
CA ASP A 348 -3.90 34.47 13.23
C ASP A 348 -4.64 33.68 12.15
N LEU A 349 -3.92 33.11 11.15
CA LEU A 349 -4.54 32.26 10.14
C LEU A 349 -5.29 31.11 10.82
N PRO A 350 -6.61 30.92 10.57
CA PRO A 350 -7.39 29.90 11.25
C PRO A 350 -6.99 28.47 10.86
N VAL A 351 -6.97 27.57 11.84
CA VAL A 351 -6.83 26.13 11.63
C VAL A 351 -8.19 25.47 11.80
N LEU A 352 -8.71 24.91 10.74
CA LEU A 352 -9.97 24.19 10.68
C LEU A 352 -9.69 22.69 10.84
N VAL A 353 -10.70 21.90 11.24
CA VAL A 353 -10.53 20.48 11.46
C VAL A 353 -11.47 19.64 10.58
N THR A 354 -10.96 18.51 10.12
CA THR A 354 -11.76 17.51 9.38
C THR A 354 -12.81 16.87 10.31
N PRO A 355 -13.91 16.32 9.80
CA PRO A 355 -14.40 16.37 8.40
C PRO A 355 -15.36 17.55 8.17
N ASP A 356 -15.49 18.45 9.12
CA ASP A 356 -16.45 19.56 9.07
C ASP A 356 -15.76 20.88 9.50
N LEU A 357 -15.58 21.79 8.55
CA LEU A 357 -14.90 23.07 8.75
C LEU A 357 -15.69 24.08 9.59
N SER A 358 -16.91 23.75 10.00
CA SER A 358 -17.68 24.63 10.92
C SER A 358 -17.10 24.67 12.35
N ASN A 359 -16.23 23.73 12.68
CA ASN A 359 -15.63 23.61 14.01
C ASN A 359 -14.16 24.05 14.00
N LEU A 360 -13.90 25.28 14.40
CA LEU A 360 -12.56 25.81 14.66
C LEU A 360 -12.02 25.24 16.00
N THR A 361 -11.69 23.96 16.05
CA THR A 361 -11.31 23.37 17.35
C THR A 361 -10.07 22.49 17.22
N VAL A 362 -8.95 22.98 17.78
CA VAL A 362 -7.81 22.13 18.09
C VAL A 362 -7.89 21.79 19.59
N VAL A 363 -7.81 20.52 19.92
CA VAL A 363 -7.89 20.04 21.30
C VAL A 363 -6.62 20.46 22.05
N LYS A 364 -6.74 21.40 22.96
CA LYS A 364 -5.67 21.78 23.90
C LYS A 364 -6.03 21.30 25.29
N ASN A 365 -5.30 20.31 25.83
CA ASN A 365 -5.47 19.79 27.19
C ASN A 365 -6.93 19.42 27.52
N SER A 366 -7.58 18.62 26.70
CA SER A 366 -8.98 18.17 26.83
C SER A 366 -10.05 19.27 26.79
N LYS A 367 -9.74 20.46 26.33
CA LYS A 367 -10.71 21.52 26.03
C LYS A 367 -10.60 21.94 24.59
N ASP A 368 -11.75 22.01 23.93
CA ASP A 368 -11.84 22.52 22.58
C ASP A 368 -11.53 24.02 22.59
N VAL A 369 -10.59 24.47 21.76
CA VAL A 369 -10.18 25.88 21.68
C VAL A 369 -10.16 26.27 20.19
N ASN A 370 -10.65 27.45 19.86
CA ASN A 370 -10.42 28.04 18.54
C ASN A 370 -8.91 28.18 18.34
N ALA A 371 -8.39 27.65 17.23
CA ALA A 371 -6.97 27.62 16.99
C ALA A 371 -6.58 28.47 15.78
N THR A 372 -5.52 29.20 15.98
CA THR A 372 -4.73 29.83 14.92
C THR A 372 -3.57 28.92 14.54
N VAL A 373 -2.92 29.21 13.42
CA VAL A 373 -1.69 28.49 13.03
C VAL A 373 -0.63 28.57 14.13
N LYS A 374 -0.53 29.71 14.80
CA LYS A 374 0.38 29.87 15.96
C LYS A 374 0.01 28.93 17.10
N ASP A 375 -1.26 28.93 17.53
CA ASP A 375 -1.70 28.07 18.63
C ASP A 375 -1.54 26.58 18.29
N ALA A 376 -1.84 26.21 17.05
CA ALA A 376 -1.68 24.85 16.55
C ALA A 376 -0.21 24.44 16.52
N LYS A 377 0.71 25.29 16.02
CA LYS A 377 2.15 25.01 16.03
C LYS A 377 2.70 24.88 17.45
N ASP A 378 2.32 25.77 18.35
CA ASP A 378 2.78 25.74 19.75
C ASP A 378 2.32 24.45 20.48
N ALA A 379 1.13 23.94 20.14
CA ALA A 379 0.56 22.78 20.80
C ALA A 379 0.87 21.45 20.07
N TYR A 380 0.91 21.45 18.74
CA TYR A 380 0.97 20.27 17.87
C TYR A 380 1.89 20.49 16.66
N PRO A 381 3.17 20.80 16.87
CA PRO A 381 4.12 21.09 15.78
C PRO A 381 4.26 19.93 14.80
N TYR A 382 3.93 18.72 15.23
CA TYR A 382 3.97 17.48 14.46
C TYR A 382 2.75 17.25 13.56
N TYR A 383 1.70 18.08 13.62
CA TYR A 383 0.56 17.93 12.72
C TYR A 383 0.95 18.35 11.29
N THR A 384 0.54 17.51 10.34
CA THR A 384 0.50 17.91 8.93
C THR A 384 -0.78 18.67 8.68
N VAL A 385 -0.66 19.84 8.09
CA VAL A 385 -1.80 20.69 7.75
C VAL A 385 -1.77 20.99 6.25
N LYS A 386 -2.97 21.15 5.71
CA LYS A 386 -3.22 21.61 4.34
C LYS A 386 -3.56 23.09 4.39
N PHE A 387 -2.69 23.97 3.85
CA PHE A 387 -2.95 25.39 3.66
C PHE A 387 -3.67 25.59 2.34
N VAL A 388 -4.70 26.40 2.35
CA VAL A 388 -5.58 26.62 1.19
C VAL A 388 -5.75 28.09 0.92
N ASP A 389 -5.48 28.49 -0.31
CA ASP A 389 -6.04 29.66 -0.99
C ASP A 389 -7.15 29.12 -1.89
N LYS A 390 -8.41 29.45 -1.62
CA LYS A 390 -9.60 28.86 -2.27
C LYS A 390 -10.18 29.74 -3.40
N ASP A 391 -9.66 30.94 -3.61
CA ASP A 391 -10.26 31.94 -4.51
C ASP A 391 -9.27 32.66 -5.42
N ASP A 392 -8.03 32.13 -5.53
CA ASP A 392 -6.96 32.58 -6.43
C ASP A 392 -6.57 34.07 -6.21
N ASP A 393 -6.61 34.53 -4.95
CA ASP A 393 -6.21 35.90 -4.62
C ASP A 393 -4.73 35.99 -4.17
N ASP A 394 -3.94 34.91 -4.33
CA ASP A 394 -2.56 34.71 -3.87
C ASP A 394 -2.41 34.81 -2.34
N LYS A 395 -3.46 34.54 -1.57
CA LYS A 395 -3.42 34.55 -0.11
C LYS A 395 -4.06 33.32 0.49
N LEU A 396 -3.35 32.70 1.41
CA LEU A 396 -3.90 31.60 2.18
C LEU A 396 -5.06 32.05 3.04
N ASP A 397 -6.19 31.37 2.97
CA ASP A 397 -7.40 31.63 3.73
C ASP A 397 -7.39 30.95 5.08
N TYR A 398 -6.94 29.70 5.13
CA TYR A 398 -6.89 28.87 6.32
C TYR A 398 -5.95 27.67 6.15
N ALA A 399 -5.71 27.00 7.25
CA ALA A 399 -5.11 25.67 7.28
C ALA A 399 -6.13 24.62 7.73
N ILE A 400 -6.03 23.39 7.24
CA ILE A 400 -6.90 22.28 7.62
C ILE A 400 -6.04 21.19 8.26
N ALA A 401 -6.43 20.75 9.45
CA ALA A 401 -5.78 19.68 10.20
C ALA A 401 -6.72 18.49 10.40
N THR A 402 -6.15 17.28 10.37
CA THR A 402 -6.79 16.09 10.91
C THR A 402 -6.12 15.75 12.23
N PRO A 403 -6.75 16.02 13.36
CA PRO A 403 -6.17 15.71 14.67
C PRO A 403 -6.00 14.21 14.87
N TYR A 404 -4.88 13.83 15.47
CA TYR A 404 -4.61 12.44 15.83
C TYR A 404 -3.87 12.35 17.16
N ALA A 405 -3.90 11.17 17.76
CA ALA A 405 -3.07 10.82 18.89
C ALA A 405 -2.07 9.72 18.49
N VAL A 406 -0.93 9.70 19.17
CA VAL A 406 -0.03 8.54 19.12
C VAL A 406 -0.27 7.73 20.38
N ALA A 407 -0.43 6.43 20.22
CA ALA A 407 -0.77 5.52 21.31
C ALA A 407 0.05 4.23 21.21
N GLN A 408 0.10 3.50 22.31
CA GLN A 408 0.58 2.11 22.35
C GLN A 408 -0.62 1.18 22.53
N VAL A 409 -0.57 0.02 21.91
CA VAL A 409 -1.54 -1.05 22.09
C VAL A 409 -1.18 -1.77 23.40
N ASP A 410 -1.89 -1.47 24.48
CA ASP A 410 -1.63 -2.08 25.78
C ASP A 410 -2.24 -3.48 25.92
N TYR A 411 -3.30 -3.74 25.17
CA TYR A 411 -4.03 -5.00 25.21
C TYR A 411 -4.83 -5.20 23.94
N LEU A 412 -4.73 -6.40 23.32
CA LEU A 412 -5.45 -6.75 22.11
C LEU A 412 -5.94 -8.20 22.16
N THR A 413 -7.24 -8.37 21.91
CA THR A 413 -7.88 -9.68 21.67
C THR A 413 -8.82 -9.58 20.47
N THR A 414 -9.44 -10.67 20.08
CA THR A 414 -10.45 -10.68 19.00
C THR A 414 -11.70 -9.84 19.29
N SER A 415 -11.89 -9.38 20.54
CA SER A 415 -13.05 -8.59 20.93
C SER A 415 -12.72 -7.28 21.61
N LYS A 416 -11.47 -7.03 22.00
CA LYS A 416 -11.14 -5.85 22.80
C LYS A 416 -9.79 -5.28 22.44
N LEU A 417 -9.74 -3.94 22.31
CA LEU A 417 -8.53 -3.16 22.14
C LEU A 417 -8.42 -2.16 23.29
N THR A 418 -7.25 -2.04 23.92
CA THR A 418 -6.94 -0.99 24.88
C THR A 418 -5.70 -0.24 24.42
N LEU A 419 -5.79 1.09 24.42
CA LEU A 419 -4.75 2.01 23.97
C LEU A 419 -4.31 2.92 25.12
N SER A 420 -3.03 3.24 25.18
CA SER A 420 -2.50 4.31 26.03
C SER A 420 -1.88 5.41 25.17
N ALA A 421 -2.35 6.63 25.34
CA ALA A 421 -1.81 7.77 24.62
C ALA A 421 -0.35 8.05 25.02
N LYS A 422 0.47 8.41 24.07
CA LYS A 422 1.90 8.71 24.25
C LYS A 422 2.23 10.17 23.88
N GLY A 423 3.33 10.66 24.41
CA GLY A 423 3.64 12.09 24.33
C GLY A 423 2.55 12.91 25.04
N ASN A 424 2.30 14.12 24.60
CA ASN A 424 1.20 14.95 25.09
C ASN A 424 -0.09 14.75 24.28
N THR A 425 -0.25 13.63 23.58
CA THR A 425 -1.47 13.32 22.83
C THR A 425 -2.57 12.82 23.76
N VAL A 426 -3.81 13.06 23.40
CA VAL A 426 -4.98 12.73 24.21
C VAL A 426 -5.96 11.90 23.38
N LEU A 427 -6.43 10.81 23.96
CA LEU A 427 -7.51 9.98 23.40
C LEU A 427 -8.78 10.20 24.25
N GLY A 428 -9.90 10.44 23.61
CA GLY A 428 -11.19 10.54 24.28
C GLY A 428 -11.72 9.18 24.75
N LYS A 429 -11.35 8.10 24.05
CA LYS A 429 -11.68 6.73 24.41
C LYS A 429 -10.43 5.86 24.40
N LEU A 430 -10.19 5.10 25.46
CA LEU A 430 -9.00 4.26 25.62
C LEU A 430 -9.27 2.78 25.39
N THR A 431 -10.51 2.33 25.47
CA THR A 431 -10.87 0.92 25.33
C THR A 431 -12.02 0.78 24.35
N TYR A 432 -11.86 -0.12 23.40
CA TYR A 432 -12.82 -0.36 22.34
C TYR A 432 -13.26 -1.82 22.38
N ASP A 433 -14.54 -2.05 22.12
CA ASP A 433 -15.08 -3.36 21.76
C ASP A 433 -15.01 -3.52 20.24
N LEU A 434 -14.19 -4.46 19.76
CA LEU A 434 -13.95 -4.63 18.32
C LEU A 434 -15.16 -5.20 17.56
N LYS A 435 -16.24 -5.59 18.28
CA LYS A 435 -17.47 -6.08 17.66
C LYS A 435 -18.57 -5.04 17.61
N ASP A 436 -18.60 -4.15 18.61
CA ASP A 436 -19.69 -3.21 18.80
C ASP A 436 -19.30 -1.76 18.52
N ASP A 437 -18.03 -1.40 18.60
CA ASP A 437 -17.54 -0.05 18.32
C ASP A 437 -17.15 0.10 16.84
N ASP A 438 -17.46 1.25 16.26
CA ASP A 438 -17.01 1.62 14.92
C ASP A 438 -15.50 1.97 14.94
N ILE A 439 -14.68 0.97 14.72
CA ILE A 439 -13.22 1.09 14.73
C ILE A 439 -12.59 0.25 13.59
N THR A 440 -11.60 0.83 12.96
CA THR A 440 -10.75 0.13 11.98
C THR A 440 -9.35 -0.01 12.53
N LEU A 441 -8.86 -1.26 12.58
CA LEU A 441 -7.51 -1.58 13.04
C LEU A 441 -6.68 -2.09 11.85
N TYR A 442 -5.40 -1.71 11.80
CA TYR A 442 -4.49 -2.20 10.76
C TYR A 442 -4.26 -3.72 10.89
N ASN A 443 -3.97 -4.36 9.76
CA ASN A 443 -3.72 -5.81 9.72
C ASN A 443 -2.42 -6.16 10.44
N GLY A 444 -2.44 -7.21 11.25
CA GLY A 444 -1.28 -7.66 12.02
C GLY A 444 -0.96 -6.80 13.24
N ALA A 445 -1.97 -6.08 13.79
CA ALA A 445 -1.81 -5.35 15.06
C ALA A 445 -1.52 -6.32 16.20
N ALA A 446 -0.61 -5.94 17.08
CA ALA A 446 -0.19 -6.72 18.25
C ALA A 446 -0.10 -5.85 19.50
N GLU A 447 -0.10 -6.47 20.68
CA GLU A 447 0.25 -5.81 21.94
C GLU A 447 1.65 -5.22 21.84
N ASP A 448 1.88 -4.09 22.50
CA ASP A 448 3.09 -3.28 22.48
C ASP A 448 3.35 -2.49 21.16
N ASP A 449 2.58 -2.69 20.10
CA ASP A 449 2.69 -1.88 18.89
C ASP A 449 2.38 -0.39 19.18
N TYR A 450 3.10 0.49 18.48
CA TYR A 450 2.75 1.90 18.45
C TYR A 450 1.79 2.19 17.29
N ALA A 451 0.81 3.05 17.56
CA ALA A 451 -0.24 3.39 16.60
C ALA A 451 -0.49 4.89 16.52
N VAL A 452 -0.91 5.35 15.34
CA VAL A 452 -1.55 6.65 15.14
C VAL A 452 -3.05 6.45 15.14
N VAL A 453 -3.75 7.20 15.96
CA VAL A 453 -5.20 7.07 16.19
C VAL A 453 -5.91 8.34 15.80
N VAL A 454 -6.78 8.27 14.80
CA VAL A 454 -7.72 9.33 14.44
C VAL A 454 -9.08 8.95 15.00
N GLU A 455 -9.56 9.72 15.98
CA GLU A 455 -10.84 9.44 16.61
C GLU A 455 -12.02 9.68 15.65
N SER A 456 -13.12 8.95 15.85
CA SER A 456 -14.32 8.95 14.99
C SER A 456 -14.86 10.35 14.68
N LYS A 457 -14.77 11.29 15.61
CA LYS A 457 -15.21 12.67 15.41
C LYS A 457 -14.44 13.47 14.35
N TYR A 458 -13.27 12.97 13.93
CA TYR A 458 -12.40 13.58 12.93
C TYR A 458 -12.40 12.80 11.60
N THR A 459 -13.18 11.75 11.51
CA THR A 459 -13.31 10.91 10.32
C THR A 459 -14.63 11.16 9.60
N VAL A 460 -14.73 10.70 8.37
CA VAL A 460 -15.89 10.92 7.50
C VAL A 460 -17.06 10.00 7.84
N ASP A 461 -16.76 8.80 8.35
CA ASP A 461 -17.69 7.71 8.60
C ASP A 461 -17.95 7.46 10.08
N ASP A 462 -17.56 8.39 10.93
CA ASP A 462 -17.66 8.31 12.40
C ASP A 462 -16.94 7.06 12.99
N THR A 463 -15.98 6.48 12.24
CA THR A 463 -15.18 5.31 12.63
C THR A 463 -13.82 5.77 13.20
N THR A 464 -13.42 5.28 14.35
CA THR A 464 -12.05 5.49 14.85
C THR A 464 -11.07 4.68 13.99
N VAL A 465 -10.05 5.34 13.47
CA VAL A 465 -9.04 4.71 12.61
C VAL A 465 -7.73 4.56 13.37
N VAL A 466 -7.26 3.33 13.48
CA VAL A 466 -5.98 2.98 14.12
C VAL A 466 -5.05 2.45 13.05
N THR A 467 -3.94 3.16 12.83
CA THR A 467 -2.90 2.78 11.87
C THR A 467 -1.59 2.54 12.60
N LYS A 468 -0.72 1.68 12.07
CA LYS A 468 0.59 1.43 12.68
C LYS A 468 1.45 2.70 12.60
N ALA A 469 2.01 3.13 13.73
CA ALA A 469 2.98 4.22 13.75
C ALA A 469 4.33 3.73 13.21
N GLU A 470 5.09 4.64 12.61
CA GLU A 470 6.48 4.37 12.28
C GLU A 470 7.29 4.19 13.57
N THR A 471 8.26 3.27 13.53
CA THR A 471 9.19 3.05 14.64
C THR A 471 10.59 3.44 14.21
N VAL A 472 11.26 4.25 15.02
CA VAL A 472 12.68 4.57 14.86
C VAL A 472 13.44 3.83 15.93
N SER A 473 14.28 2.90 15.51
CA SER A 473 15.05 2.03 16.40
C SER A 473 16.53 2.40 16.37
N GLY A 474 17.21 2.22 17.51
CA GLY A 474 18.65 2.34 17.60
C GLY A 474 19.15 2.97 18.89
N ALA A 475 20.48 3.08 18.99
CA ALA A 475 21.12 3.72 20.13
C ALA A 475 20.83 5.24 20.14
N ALA A 476 20.45 5.76 21.29
CA ALA A 476 20.38 7.20 21.55
C ALA A 476 21.81 7.76 21.62
N ALA A 477 22.40 8.09 20.48
CA ALA A 477 23.80 8.47 20.43
C ALA A 477 24.06 9.86 21.01
N ARG A 478 23.09 10.76 20.96
CA ARG A 478 23.21 12.15 21.45
C ARG A 478 21.84 12.67 21.88
N THR A 479 21.84 13.62 22.83
CA THR A 479 20.66 14.41 23.22
C THR A 479 21.00 15.88 23.24
N LYS A 480 20.01 16.75 23.02
CA LYS A 480 20.18 18.21 23.23
C LYS A 480 19.48 18.66 24.49
N GLY A 481 20.10 19.61 25.20
CA GLY A 481 19.55 20.19 26.41
C GLY A 481 19.14 19.16 27.46
N THR A 482 17.95 19.37 28.07
CA THR A 482 17.32 18.38 28.92
C THR A 482 16.41 17.46 28.12
N ILE A 483 16.97 16.75 27.13
CA ILE A 483 16.29 15.74 26.30
C ILE A 483 15.12 16.30 25.47
N SER A 484 15.24 17.53 24.96
CA SER A 484 14.26 18.05 23.96
C SER A 484 14.38 17.36 22.59
N ASP A 485 15.56 16.84 22.29
CA ASP A 485 15.88 16.15 21.05
C ASP A 485 16.78 14.95 21.30
N VAL A 486 16.57 13.90 20.51
CA VAL A 486 17.37 12.68 20.54
C VAL A 486 17.93 12.37 19.15
N TYR A 487 19.19 11.93 19.09
CA TYR A 487 19.83 11.48 17.84
C TYR A 487 19.84 9.95 17.80
N VAL A 488 19.06 9.39 16.87
CA VAL A 488 18.87 7.94 16.70
C VAL A 488 18.86 7.61 15.19
N GLY A 489 19.44 6.48 14.82
CA GLY A 489 19.42 6.03 13.41
C GLY A 489 20.00 7.03 12.42
N GLY A 490 20.98 7.87 12.84
CA GLY A 490 21.59 8.87 11.98
C GLY A 490 20.81 10.18 11.83
N ASN A 491 19.69 10.38 12.54
CA ASN A 491 18.84 11.57 12.45
C ASN A 491 18.52 12.14 13.83
N TRP A 492 18.25 13.46 13.86
CA TRP A 492 17.71 14.14 15.02
C TRP A 492 16.19 14.09 14.99
N TYR A 493 15.60 13.79 16.16
CA TYR A 493 14.17 13.80 16.40
C TYR A 493 13.83 14.67 17.60
N THR A 494 12.76 15.46 17.50
CA THR A 494 12.22 16.23 18.61
C THR A 494 11.33 15.34 19.47
N VAL A 495 11.52 15.37 20.78
CA VAL A 495 10.76 14.54 21.72
C VAL A 495 9.46 15.24 22.11
N VAL A 496 8.32 14.69 21.71
CA VAL A 496 7.00 15.23 22.01
C VAL A 496 6.56 14.81 23.42
N GLY A 497 6.11 15.79 24.20
CA GLY A 497 5.63 15.55 25.55
C GLY A 497 6.69 15.65 26.63
N TYR A 498 7.90 16.04 26.28
CA TYR A 498 8.90 16.42 27.27
C TYR A 498 8.55 17.80 27.85
N THR A 499 8.29 17.85 29.14
CA THR A 499 8.26 19.10 29.89
C THR A 499 9.20 18.97 31.09
N ALA A 500 9.90 20.02 31.44
CA ALA A 500 10.83 20.04 32.58
C ALA A 500 10.20 19.61 33.91
N ASP A 501 8.88 19.65 34.01
CA ASP A 501 8.11 19.37 35.23
C ASP A 501 7.32 18.05 35.22
N SER A 502 7.25 17.33 34.06
CA SER A 502 6.55 16.05 33.96
C SER A 502 7.33 15.03 33.14
N HIS A 503 7.98 14.18 33.84
CA HIS A 503 8.91 13.17 33.32
C HIS A 503 8.21 11.85 32.91
N SER A 504 7.08 11.89 32.30
CA SER A 504 6.39 10.64 31.91
C SER A 504 7.00 9.99 30.66
N GLY A 505 7.83 9.00 30.88
CA GLY A 505 8.31 8.10 29.85
C GLY A 505 9.70 8.39 29.26
N TYR A 506 10.25 9.59 29.48
CA TYR A 506 11.57 9.98 28.92
C TYR A 506 12.67 10.16 29.95
N ASP A 507 12.39 9.95 31.23
CA ASP A 507 13.31 10.19 32.35
C ASP A 507 14.61 9.41 32.29
N ASN A 508 14.67 8.44 31.38
CA ASN A 508 15.74 7.48 31.35
C ASN A 508 16.39 7.27 29.98
N ILE A 509 16.19 8.20 29.01
CA ILE A 509 16.97 8.09 27.77
C ILE A 509 18.44 8.31 28.12
N LYS A 510 19.18 7.23 28.15
CA LYS A 510 20.63 7.23 28.38
C LYS A 510 21.33 7.17 27.04
N ILE A 511 22.37 7.98 26.88
CA ILE A 511 23.24 7.92 25.70
C ILE A 511 23.84 6.52 25.62
N ASN A 512 23.82 5.96 24.42
CA ASN A 512 24.24 4.61 24.04
C ASN A 512 23.30 3.47 24.47
N ASP A 513 22.18 3.74 25.14
CA ASP A 513 21.11 2.75 25.26
C ASP A 513 20.27 2.73 23.99
N GLU A 514 19.81 1.56 23.60
CA GLU A 514 18.95 1.36 22.44
C GLU A 514 17.48 1.53 22.80
N TYR A 515 16.74 2.13 21.89
CA TYR A 515 15.34 2.45 22.05
C TYR A 515 14.58 2.21 20.74
N ASP A 516 13.32 1.83 20.91
CA ASP A 516 12.29 1.93 19.87
C ASP A 516 11.41 3.14 20.19
N PHE A 517 11.40 4.10 19.29
CA PHE A 517 10.60 5.30 19.41
C PHE A 517 9.44 5.26 18.43
N ALA A 518 8.22 5.47 18.93
CA ALA A 518 7.11 5.81 18.07
C ALA A 518 7.38 7.15 17.40
N SER A 519 7.32 7.22 16.07
CA SER A 519 7.68 8.43 15.35
C SER A 519 6.61 8.89 14.35
N VAL A 520 6.53 10.20 14.19
CA VAL A 520 5.81 10.86 13.09
C VAL A 520 6.70 11.97 12.56
N GLY A 521 7.19 11.82 11.36
CA GLY A 521 8.13 12.76 10.76
C GLY A 521 9.43 12.90 11.55
N SER A 522 9.75 14.14 11.95
CA SER A 522 10.93 14.47 12.77
C SER A 522 10.64 14.42 14.27
N PHE A 523 9.50 13.86 14.69
CA PHE A 523 9.08 13.80 16.08
C PHE A 523 9.04 12.37 16.60
N VAL A 524 9.35 12.20 17.88
CA VAL A 524 9.18 10.95 18.61
C VAL A 524 8.28 11.16 19.83
N PHE A 525 7.36 10.22 20.07
CA PHE A 525 6.27 10.34 21.06
C PHE A 525 6.42 9.43 22.27
N ALA A 526 7.15 8.35 22.11
CA ALA A 526 7.48 7.44 23.20
C ALA A 526 8.80 6.78 22.84
N GLY A 527 9.53 6.36 23.84
CA GLY A 527 10.73 5.56 23.65
C GLY A 527 10.71 4.47 24.72
N GLU A 528 10.57 3.26 24.29
CA GLU A 528 10.87 2.13 25.16
C GLU A 528 12.31 1.71 24.93
N LYS A 529 13.02 1.50 26.02
CA LYS A 529 14.32 0.86 25.93
C LYS A 529 14.09 -0.50 25.31
N THR A 530 14.69 -0.73 24.17
CA THR A 530 14.51 -2.00 23.45
C THR A 530 14.90 -3.14 24.37
N LYS A 531 14.04 -4.09 24.50
CA LYS A 531 14.30 -5.36 25.14
C LYS A 531 15.30 -6.13 24.28
N GLY A 532 16.54 -5.63 24.23
CA GLY A 532 17.63 -6.31 23.54
C GLY A 532 17.56 -6.40 22.01
N ASN A 533 16.62 -5.72 21.36
CA ASN A 533 16.59 -5.69 19.89
C ASN A 533 17.59 -4.66 19.37
N ILE A 534 18.86 -5.04 19.32
CA ILE A 534 19.78 -4.48 18.34
C ILE A 534 19.14 -4.75 16.98
N SER A 535 18.99 -3.71 16.16
CA SER A 535 18.52 -3.92 14.80
C SER A 535 19.35 -5.01 14.14
N ALA A 536 18.73 -6.14 13.85
CA ALA A 536 19.41 -7.28 13.26
C ALA A 536 20.09 -6.95 11.93
N SER A 537 19.69 -5.85 11.29
CA SER A 537 20.25 -5.36 10.02
C SER A 537 21.75 -4.98 10.09
N ASN A 538 22.27 -4.67 11.27
CA ASN A 538 23.66 -4.19 11.44
C ASN A 538 24.50 -5.14 12.31
N VAL A 539 24.16 -6.42 12.34
CA VAL A 539 24.88 -7.43 13.11
C VAL A 539 25.58 -8.40 12.18
N LEU A 540 26.79 -8.78 12.57
CA LEU A 540 27.54 -9.83 11.88
C LEU A 540 28.22 -10.79 12.86
N TYR A 541 28.46 -12.01 12.37
CA TYR A 541 29.27 -13.03 13.04
C TYR A 541 30.59 -13.22 12.30
N VAL A 542 31.70 -13.21 13.04
CA VAL A 542 33.03 -13.46 12.48
C VAL A 542 33.38 -14.94 12.58
N GLU A 543 33.39 -15.65 11.46
CA GLU A 543 33.83 -17.02 11.38
C GLU A 543 35.34 -17.13 11.68
N LYS A 544 36.11 -16.35 10.92
CA LYS A 544 37.57 -16.31 11.04
C LYS A 544 38.14 -14.96 10.63
N CYS A 545 39.23 -14.55 11.21
CA CYS A 545 39.92 -13.32 10.88
C CYS A 545 41.44 -13.48 11.01
N GLY A 546 42.16 -12.54 10.42
CA GLY A 546 43.59 -12.45 10.52
C GLY A 546 44.12 -11.10 10.09
N PRO A 547 45.30 -10.69 10.53
CA PRO A 547 45.91 -9.43 10.16
C PRO A 547 46.16 -9.39 8.65
N LEU A 548 45.97 -8.23 8.01
CA LEU A 548 46.35 -8.01 6.63
C LEU A 548 47.87 -8.23 6.48
N LYS A 549 48.24 -9.16 5.59
CA LYS A 549 49.63 -9.68 5.47
C LYS A 549 50.59 -8.79 4.65
N SER A 550 50.05 -7.73 3.97
CA SER A 550 50.91 -6.77 3.33
C SER A 550 51.41 -5.82 4.42
N GLY A 551 52.66 -5.85 4.76
CA GLY A 551 53.26 -5.04 5.83
C GLY A 551 53.19 -3.51 5.65
N ILE A 552 52.23 -3.01 4.89
CA ILE A 552 51.97 -1.61 4.57
C ILE A 552 50.43 -1.30 4.67
N ALA A 553 49.57 -2.28 4.75
CA ALA A 553 48.13 -2.06 4.80
C ALA A 553 47.62 -2.21 6.24
N ASP A 554 46.89 -1.20 6.67
CA ASP A 554 46.20 -1.16 7.94
C ASP A 554 44.93 -2.01 7.88
N GLY A 555 44.62 -2.78 8.91
CA GLY A 555 43.38 -3.51 9.04
C GLY A 555 43.48 -5.02 9.28
N VAL A 556 42.32 -5.61 9.45
CA VAL A 556 42.10 -7.05 9.66
C VAL A 556 41.17 -7.54 8.54
N GLU A 557 41.57 -8.67 7.91
CA GLU A 557 40.69 -9.39 6.99
C GLU A 557 39.82 -10.37 7.79
N ALA A 558 38.50 -10.28 7.62
CA ALA A 558 37.56 -11.15 8.35
C ALA A 558 36.54 -11.75 7.39
N LYS A 559 36.32 -13.08 7.48
CA LYS A 559 35.18 -13.75 6.88
C LYS A 559 34.01 -13.66 7.83
N VAL A 560 32.95 -13.04 7.39
CA VAL A 560 31.76 -12.72 8.20
C VAL A 560 30.48 -13.26 7.58
N TYR A 561 29.47 -13.45 8.43
CA TYR A 561 28.09 -13.73 8.05
C TYR A 561 27.23 -12.61 8.60
N PHE A 562 26.34 -12.07 7.74
CA PHE A 562 25.39 -11.02 8.10
C PHE A 562 24.08 -11.63 8.59
N ALA A 563 23.23 -10.82 9.20
CA ALA A 563 21.94 -11.24 9.73
C ALA A 563 20.99 -11.82 8.67
N ASP A 564 21.14 -11.45 7.41
CA ASP A 564 20.38 -11.97 6.26
C ASP A 564 20.88 -13.32 5.73
N GLY A 565 21.88 -13.92 6.39
CA GLY A 565 22.50 -15.19 6.00
C GLY A 565 23.61 -15.05 4.95
N SER A 566 23.79 -13.89 4.35
CA SER A 566 24.86 -13.66 3.38
C SER A 566 26.24 -13.70 4.01
N SER A 567 27.26 -14.12 3.28
CA SER A 567 28.65 -14.12 3.76
C SER A 567 29.58 -13.30 2.86
N LYS A 568 30.57 -12.66 3.48
CA LYS A 568 31.55 -11.84 2.77
C LYS A 568 32.88 -11.84 3.50
N THR A 569 33.97 -11.70 2.75
CA THR A 569 35.27 -11.31 3.33
C THR A 569 35.36 -9.80 3.31
N ILE A 570 35.55 -9.19 4.49
CA ILE A 570 35.58 -7.75 4.70
C ILE A 570 36.95 -7.32 5.22
N THR A 571 37.28 -6.03 5.01
CA THR A 571 38.40 -5.37 5.65
C THR A 571 37.89 -4.52 6.80
N VAL A 572 38.36 -4.79 8.00
CA VAL A 572 38.07 -4.04 9.22
C VAL A 572 39.18 -3.07 9.48
N THR A 573 38.88 -1.78 9.54
CA THR A 573 39.87 -0.70 9.74
C THR A 573 39.71 -0.01 11.09
N GLU A 574 38.57 -0.23 11.79
CA GLU A 574 38.33 0.36 13.11
C GLU A 574 37.67 -0.71 14.02
N LEU A 575 38.06 -0.73 15.29
CA LEU A 575 37.54 -1.64 16.28
C LEU A 575 37.30 -0.94 17.62
N THR A 576 36.07 -1.05 18.15
CA THR A 576 35.76 -0.64 19.51
C THR A 576 36.35 -1.66 20.50
N VAL A 577 37.19 -1.19 21.43
CA VAL A 577 37.84 -2.02 22.47
C VAL A 577 37.29 -1.63 23.84
N TYR A 578 36.90 -2.60 24.62
CA TYR A 578 36.40 -2.42 25.99
C TYR A 578 37.49 -2.67 27.06
N SER A 579 37.62 -1.71 28.00
CA SER A 579 38.38 -1.86 29.24
C SER A 579 37.43 -1.65 30.41
N GLY A 580 36.92 -2.74 30.97
CA GLY A 580 35.86 -2.69 31.98
C GLY A 580 34.57 -2.18 31.37
N ASN A 581 34.03 -1.08 31.88
CA ASN A 581 32.79 -0.42 31.38
C ASN A 581 33.04 0.74 30.42
N THR A 582 34.32 0.97 30.02
CA THR A 582 34.69 2.08 29.13
C THR A 582 35.01 1.50 27.76
N SER A 583 34.40 2.04 26.70
CA SER A 583 34.71 1.72 25.32
C SER A 583 35.58 2.82 24.69
N THR A 584 36.47 2.41 23.80
CA THR A 584 37.32 3.32 23.00
C THR A 584 37.35 2.78 21.58
N ASP A 585 37.02 3.61 20.60
CA ASP A 585 37.19 3.28 19.19
C ASP A 585 38.67 3.44 18.84
N LYS A 586 39.21 2.47 18.14
CA LYS A 586 40.64 2.42 17.78
C LYS A 586 40.81 2.14 16.30
N ASP A 587 41.56 2.97 15.63
CA ASP A 587 42.02 2.72 14.27
C ASP A 587 42.99 1.51 14.27
N ILE A 588 42.82 0.63 13.29
CA ILE A 588 43.69 -0.57 13.16
C ILE A 588 44.84 -0.23 12.23
N VAL A 589 46.05 -0.31 12.77
CA VAL A 589 47.29 0.07 12.06
C VAL A 589 48.28 -1.07 11.98
N ALA A 590 49.08 -1.10 10.93
CA ALA A 590 50.05 -2.19 10.68
C ALA A 590 51.22 -2.24 11.67
N ALA A 591 51.68 -1.08 12.17
CA ALA A 591 52.83 -1.01 13.07
C ALA A 591 52.78 0.25 13.98
N ASP A 592 53.40 0.14 15.14
CA ASP A 592 53.63 1.22 16.12
C ASP A 592 52.35 2.02 16.51
N PRO A 593 51.31 1.36 17.08
CA PRO A 593 50.05 2.00 17.43
C PRO A 593 50.21 3.02 18.55
N ASP A 594 49.62 4.20 18.35
CA ASP A 594 49.46 5.22 19.37
C ASP A 594 48.33 4.87 20.38
N THR A 595 48.01 5.79 21.29
CA THR A 595 47.00 5.57 22.34
C THR A 595 45.61 5.28 21.79
N ASP A 596 45.27 5.84 20.64
CA ASP A 596 43.94 5.73 19.98
C ASP A 596 44.00 4.70 18.83
N GLU A 597 45.02 3.88 18.76
CA GLU A 597 45.24 2.88 17.72
C GLU A 597 45.45 1.48 18.32
N ILE A 598 45.28 0.46 17.49
CA ILE A 598 45.48 -0.93 17.81
C ILE A 598 46.21 -1.64 16.66
N SER A 599 47.23 -2.44 16.95
CA SER A 599 47.95 -3.18 15.89
C SER A 599 47.06 -4.23 15.22
N ASN A 600 47.30 -4.52 13.93
CA ASN A 600 46.61 -5.55 13.17
C ASN A 600 46.51 -6.89 13.90
N ASP A 601 47.60 -7.36 14.53
CA ASP A 601 47.65 -8.63 15.26
C ASP A 601 46.78 -8.61 16.53
N ASN A 602 46.80 -7.51 17.28
CA ASN A 602 45.98 -7.35 18.47
C ASN A 602 44.50 -7.21 18.11
N ALA A 603 44.19 -6.44 17.08
CA ALA A 603 42.83 -6.29 16.57
C ALA A 603 42.25 -7.63 16.09
N ALA A 604 43.03 -8.40 15.31
CA ALA A 604 42.60 -9.73 14.87
C ALA A 604 42.37 -10.69 16.07
N THR A 605 43.18 -10.55 17.14
CA THR A 605 42.99 -11.31 18.36
C THR A 605 41.69 -10.97 19.09
N GLU A 606 41.39 -9.66 19.23
CA GLU A 606 40.16 -9.21 19.89
C GLU A 606 38.91 -9.55 19.06
N ILE A 607 38.95 -9.37 17.75
CA ILE A 607 37.88 -9.76 16.83
C ILE A 607 37.61 -11.26 16.89
N GLY A 608 38.68 -12.07 16.91
CA GLY A 608 38.59 -13.53 17.01
C GLY A 608 37.98 -14.04 18.33
N LYS A 609 38.08 -13.24 19.42
CA LYS A 609 37.49 -13.56 20.72
C LYS A 609 36.00 -13.22 20.81
N ALA A 610 35.61 -12.08 20.29
CA ALA A 610 34.26 -11.53 20.49
C ALA A 610 33.19 -12.18 19.59
N LYS A 611 33.54 -12.57 18.35
CA LYS A 611 32.68 -13.24 17.35
C LYS A 611 31.45 -12.47 16.88
N LEU A 612 30.64 -11.87 17.74
CA LEU A 612 29.43 -11.10 17.42
C LEU A 612 29.71 -9.59 17.50
N PHE A 613 29.33 -8.85 16.44
CA PHE A 613 29.57 -7.43 16.35
C PHE A 613 28.35 -6.71 15.74
N THR A 614 28.17 -5.48 16.18
CA THR A 614 27.51 -4.47 15.32
C THR A 614 28.55 -3.88 14.41
N TYR A 615 28.13 -3.38 13.23
CA TYR A 615 29.05 -2.82 12.25
C TYR A 615 28.52 -1.56 11.58
N THR A 616 29.44 -0.74 11.09
CA THR A 616 29.18 0.29 10.10
C THR A 616 30.08 0.09 8.90
N GLU A 617 29.59 0.43 7.71
CA GLU A 617 30.34 0.36 6.46
C GLU A 617 30.50 1.75 5.87
N LYS A 618 31.72 2.07 5.44
CA LYS A 618 32.02 3.30 4.72
C LYS A 618 33.06 3.01 3.62
N ASN A 619 32.66 3.20 2.36
CA ASN A 619 33.53 2.97 1.20
C ASN A 619 34.14 1.56 1.08
N GLY A 620 33.46 0.54 1.62
CA GLY A 620 33.94 -0.85 1.59
C GLY A 620 34.80 -1.24 2.77
N GLU A 621 35.09 -0.33 3.70
CA GLU A 621 35.80 -0.54 4.97
C GLU A 621 34.78 -0.63 6.09
N TYR A 622 35.07 -1.48 7.10
CA TYR A 622 34.16 -1.80 8.19
C TYR A 622 34.76 -1.36 9.53
N SER A 623 33.88 -0.73 10.34
CA SER A 623 34.15 -0.51 11.77
C SER A 623 33.33 -1.51 12.56
N LEU A 624 33.95 -2.21 13.53
CA LEU A 624 33.31 -3.23 14.34
C LEU A 624 33.21 -2.82 15.81
N ASP A 625 32.01 -2.95 16.38
CA ASP A 625 31.78 -2.79 17.82
C ASP A 625 31.31 -4.15 18.40
N PRO A 626 32.08 -4.78 19.30
CA PRO A 626 31.72 -6.07 19.88
C PRO A 626 30.44 -5.92 20.71
N ILE A 627 29.50 -6.83 20.54
CA ILE A 627 28.29 -6.90 21.36
C ILE A 627 28.66 -6.98 22.82
N SER A 628 28.24 -5.98 23.59
CA SER A 628 28.79 -5.65 24.92
C SER A 628 28.84 -6.83 25.86
N LYS A 629 29.99 -6.96 26.54
CA LYS A 629 30.27 -8.00 27.55
C LYS A 629 29.27 -8.03 28.73
N ASN A 630 28.64 -6.91 29.04
CA ASN A 630 27.62 -6.79 30.09
C ASN A 630 26.27 -7.38 29.70
N ASN A 631 26.07 -7.60 28.42
CA ASN A 631 24.85 -8.16 27.85
C ASN A 631 25.04 -9.55 27.24
N ILE A 632 26.29 -10.13 27.36
CA ILE A 632 26.58 -11.45 26.85
C ILE A 632 26.41 -12.48 27.95
N GLY A 633 25.57 -13.48 27.69
CA GLY A 633 25.47 -14.69 28.51
C GLY A 633 26.16 -15.86 27.82
N SER A 634 26.98 -16.64 28.52
CA SER A 634 27.58 -17.90 28.04
C SER A 634 26.91 -19.06 28.77
N TYR A 635 26.41 -20.04 28.02
CA TYR A 635 25.64 -21.17 28.53
C TYR A 635 26.22 -22.46 27.97
N ASP A 636 26.46 -23.45 28.84
CA ASP A 636 27.17 -24.67 28.48
C ASP A 636 26.24 -25.81 28.01
N ASP A 637 24.95 -25.80 28.37
CA ASP A 637 23.98 -26.82 27.99
C ASP A 637 22.66 -26.23 27.51
N TYR A 638 22.11 -26.85 26.48
CA TYR A 638 20.77 -26.54 25.97
C TYR A 638 19.85 -27.78 26.10
N THR A 639 18.73 -27.64 26.77
CA THR A 639 17.68 -28.65 26.84
C THR A 639 16.34 -28.12 26.39
N SER A 640 15.71 -28.79 25.43
CA SER A 640 14.37 -28.46 24.94
C SER A 640 13.24 -29.14 25.72
N GLU A 641 13.52 -29.94 26.72
CA GLU A 641 12.52 -30.78 27.41
C GLU A 641 11.48 -30.00 28.22
N ASP A 642 11.75 -28.75 28.55
CA ASP A 642 10.79 -27.85 29.21
C ASP A 642 10.69 -26.51 28.46
N SER A 643 10.24 -26.56 27.24
CA SER A 643 9.93 -25.36 26.48
C SER A 643 10.92 -24.19 26.64
N THR A 644 11.92 -24.10 25.78
CA THR A 644 12.60 -22.83 25.49
C THR A 644 13.53 -22.24 26.57
N THR A 645 14.12 -23.02 27.48
CA THR A 645 15.02 -22.49 28.50
C THR A 645 16.44 -23.01 28.37
N ILE A 646 17.41 -22.08 28.40
CA ILE A 646 18.82 -22.43 28.58
C ILE A 646 19.11 -22.37 30.07
N ASP A 647 19.65 -23.44 30.63
CA ASP A 647 20.09 -23.50 32.02
C ASP A 647 21.60 -23.18 32.05
N ASP A 648 21.98 -22.08 32.71
CA ASP A 648 23.38 -21.71 32.88
C ASP A 648 24.07 -22.46 34.06
N GLY A 649 23.35 -23.38 34.67
CA GLY A 649 23.86 -24.18 35.80
C GLY A 649 24.26 -23.38 37.04
N LYS A 650 24.11 -22.05 37.02
CA LYS A 650 24.58 -21.15 38.10
C LYS A 650 23.48 -20.25 38.67
N THR A 651 22.39 -20.03 37.95
CA THR A 651 21.33 -19.16 38.43
C THR A 651 19.95 -19.78 38.15
N THR A 652 19.00 -19.50 39.02
CA THR A 652 17.59 -19.89 38.82
C THR A 652 16.86 -19.07 37.73
N ALA A 653 17.58 -18.24 36.99
CA ALA A 653 17.00 -17.41 35.93
C ALA A 653 16.96 -18.20 34.62
N LYS A 654 15.78 -18.49 34.13
CA LYS A 654 15.56 -19.10 32.81
C LYS A 654 15.91 -18.10 31.69
N VAL A 655 16.61 -18.59 30.66
CA VAL A 655 16.95 -17.82 29.45
C VAL A 655 16.22 -18.45 28.28
N ARG A 656 15.58 -17.61 27.43
CA ARG A 656 14.86 -18.06 26.26
C ARG A 656 15.43 -17.37 25.01
N PHE A 657 15.21 -17.95 23.84
CA PHE A 657 15.42 -17.23 22.59
C PHE A 657 14.19 -16.37 22.30
N ALA A 658 14.38 -15.15 21.82
CA ALA A 658 13.30 -14.35 21.25
C ALA A 658 12.88 -15.00 19.94
N ASP A 659 11.60 -15.13 19.68
CA ASP A 659 11.08 -15.85 18.50
C ASP A 659 11.61 -15.27 17.18
N ASP A 660 11.72 -13.96 17.08
CA ASP A 660 12.29 -13.20 15.97
C ASP A 660 13.80 -12.98 16.08
N GLY A 661 14.45 -13.55 17.10
CA GLY A 661 15.89 -13.40 17.34
C GLY A 661 16.73 -13.89 16.15
N VAL A 662 17.86 -13.22 15.91
CA VAL A 662 18.85 -13.61 14.90
C VAL A 662 19.94 -14.45 15.54
N ILE A 663 19.99 -15.73 15.20
CA ILE A 663 20.90 -16.68 15.81
C ILE A 663 21.85 -17.24 14.76
N PHE A 664 23.16 -16.96 14.93
CA PHE A 664 24.20 -17.52 14.09
C PHE A 664 24.58 -18.90 14.64
N VAL A 665 24.44 -19.92 13.84
CA VAL A 665 24.75 -21.31 14.23
C VAL A 665 25.95 -21.78 13.45
N ASN A 666 27.04 -22.08 14.18
CA ASN A 666 28.25 -22.65 13.62
C ASN A 666 28.26 -24.13 13.87
N ASP A 667 28.06 -24.93 12.85
CA ASP A 667 28.04 -26.41 12.90
C ASP A 667 29.14 -27.03 12.01
N LYS A 668 29.06 -28.33 11.78
CA LYS A 668 30.03 -29.06 10.94
C LYS A 668 30.06 -28.60 9.48
N ASP A 669 28.97 -28.00 8.99
CA ASP A 669 28.79 -27.59 7.61
C ASP A 669 29.05 -26.08 7.41
N GLY A 670 29.31 -25.34 8.49
CA GLY A 670 29.61 -23.92 8.48
C GLY A 670 28.66 -23.07 9.33
N VAL A 671 28.56 -21.79 9.02
CA VAL A 671 27.73 -20.86 9.77
C VAL A 671 26.40 -20.65 9.02
N LYS A 672 25.29 -20.80 9.73
CA LYS A 672 23.93 -20.57 9.29
C LYS A 672 23.27 -19.51 10.18
N VAL A 673 22.31 -18.78 9.63
CA VAL A 673 21.49 -17.83 10.40
C VAL A 673 20.08 -18.41 10.50
N VAL A 674 19.57 -18.49 11.72
CA VAL A 674 18.25 -19.05 12.02
C VAL A 674 17.49 -18.12 12.98
N SER A 675 16.15 -18.20 13.01
CA SER A 675 15.35 -17.49 14.00
C SER A 675 15.47 -18.13 15.39
N GLY A 676 15.22 -17.35 16.44
CA GLY A 676 15.14 -17.90 17.79
C GLY A 676 14.04 -18.95 17.93
N LYS A 677 12.91 -18.79 17.24
CA LYS A 677 11.83 -19.77 17.15
C LYS A 677 12.34 -21.13 16.61
N THR A 678 13.20 -21.11 15.60
CA THR A 678 13.84 -22.33 15.07
C THR A 678 14.67 -23.03 16.13
N VAL A 679 15.44 -22.29 16.92
CA VAL A 679 16.29 -22.87 17.99
C VAL A 679 15.43 -23.47 19.10
N THR A 680 14.30 -22.87 19.42
CA THR A 680 13.39 -23.38 20.46
C THR A 680 12.80 -24.74 20.12
N ASN A 681 12.69 -25.07 18.83
CA ASN A 681 12.17 -26.36 18.36
C ASN A 681 13.21 -27.46 18.27
N TRP A 682 14.47 -27.16 18.61
CA TRP A 682 15.51 -28.20 18.60
C TRP A 682 15.37 -29.16 19.75
N LYS A 683 15.64 -30.44 19.48
CA LYS A 683 15.81 -31.46 20.55
C LYS A 683 17.03 -31.16 21.39
N THR A 684 17.02 -31.62 22.63
CA THR A 684 18.14 -31.49 23.59
C THR A 684 19.51 -31.72 22.94
N ILE A 685 20.34 -30.67 22.91
CA ILE A 685 21.72 -30.75 22.47
C ILE A 685 22.57 -30.48 23.71
N LYS A 686 23.41 -31.43 24.05
CA LYS A 686 24.37 -31.33 25.19
C LYS A 686 25.68 -30.71 24.72
N ASP A 687 26.38 -30.08 25.67
CA ASP A 687 27.71 -29.52 25.46
C ASP A 687 27.75 -28.49 24.31
N ILE A 688 26.84 -27.57 24.30
CA ILE A 688 26.85 -26.43 23.39
C ILE A 688 27.20 -25.15 24.12
N LYS A 689 27.87 -24.26 23.41
CA LYS A 689 28.15 -22.90 23.88
C LYS A 689 27.25 -21.93 23.18
N VAL A 690 26.49 -21.18 23.97
CA VAL A 690 25.61 -20.11 23.47
C VAL A 690 26.14 -18.78 23.98
N GLU A 691 26.40 -17.87 23.09
CA GLU A 691 26.74 -16.48 23.38
C GLU A 691 25.68 -15.59 22.77
N GLY A 692 25.28 -14.52 23.48
CA GLY A 692 24.26 -13.65 22.92
C GLY A 692 24.00 -12.44 23.78
N LEU A 693 23.36 -11.49 23.12
CA LEU A 693 22.75 -10.32 23.75
C LEU A 693 21.35 -10.69 24.21
N TYR A 694 21.08 -10.45 25.48
CA TYR A 694 19.77 -10.73 26.06
C TYR A 694 19.23 -9.57 26.87
N ASP A 695 17.92 -9.52 26.96
CA ASP A 695 17.20 -8.60 27.86
C ASP A 695 16.40 -9.37 28.92
N LYS A 696 15.93 -8.65 29.94
CA LYS A 696 15.10 -9.17 31.02
C LYS A 696 13.68 -8.65 30.86
N ASN A 697 12.72 -9.54 30.68
CA ASN A 697 11.32 -9.20 30.78
C ASN A 697 10.72 -9.97 31.96
N ASN A 698 10.21 -9.29 32.98
CA ASN A 698 9.61 -9.88 34.17
C ASN A 698 10.47 -11.01 34.80
N GLY A 699 11.80 -10.84 34.80
CA GLY A 699 12.74 -11.81 35.37
C GLY A 699 13.20 -12.91 34.40
N THR A 700 12.62 -13.03 33.21
CA THR A 700 13.09 -13.93 32.16
C THR A 700 14.07 -13.19 31.24
N LYS A 701 15.16 -13.83 30.85
CA LYS A 701 16.13 -13.31 29.88
C LYS A 701 15.80 -13.86 28.49
N TYR A 702 15.80 -13.00 27.50
CA TYR A 702 15.57 -13.36 26.09
C TYR A 702 16.82 -13.05 25.27
N ILE A 703 17.29 -14.01 24.47
CA ILE A 703 18.38 -13.83 23.52
C ILE A 703 17.78 -13.38 22.19
N ALA A 704 17.97 -12.11 21.86
CA ALA A 704 17.52 -11.53 20.60
C ALA A 704 18.59 -11.65 19.50
N ILE A 705 19.87 -11.62 19.88
CA ILE A 705 20.98 -11.87 18.95
C ILE A 705 21.93 -12.84 19.66
N GLY A 706 22.24 -13.92 18.97
CA GLY A 706 23.06 -14.95 19.57
C GLY A 706 23.95 -15.71 18.58
N ALA A 707 24.94 -16.42 19.11
CA ALA A 707 25.70 -17.37 18.36
C ALA A 707 25.72 -18.71 19.11
N ILE A 708 25.45 -19.79 18.39
CA ILE A 708 25.50 -21.16 18.91
C ILE A 708 26.63 -21.89 18.21
N ASN A 709 27.53 -22.48 18.97
CA ASN A 709 28.57 -23.33 18.42
C ASN A 709 28.26 -24.81 18.69
N LEU A 710 27.86 -25.52 17.65
CA LEU A 710 27.51 -26.93 17.67
C LEU A 710 28.74 -27.85 17.46
N GLY A 711 29.89 -27.31 17.05
CA GLY A 711 31.08 -28.08 16.75
C GLY A 711 30.87 -29.07 15.60
N SER A 712 30.97 -30.37 15.93
CA SER A 712 30.76 -31.45 14.94
C SER A 712 29.30 -31.88 14.76
N LYS A 713 28.38 -31.24 15.48
CA LYS A 713 26.92 -31.51 15.40
C LYS A 713 26.30 -30.68 14.31
N THR A 714 25.14 -31.08 13.77
CA THR A 714 24.43 -30.35 12.73
C THR A 714 23.26 -29.58 13.35
N ALA A 715 23.09 -28.35 12.94
CA ALA A 715 21.89 -27.57 13.26
C ALA A 715 20.68 -28.13 12.49
N LYS A 716 19.57 -28.35 13.17
CA LYS A 716 18.29 -28.55 12.48
C LYS A 716 17.69 -27.19 12.20
N THR A 717 17.65 -26.81 10.94
CA THR A 717 16.95 -25.59 10.47
C THR A 717 15.52 -25.97 10.12
N ASP A 718 14.55 -25.31 10.71
CA ASP A 718 13.12 -25.54 10.44
C ASP A 718 12.63 -24.55 9.38
N THR A 719 13.28 -24.55 8.23
CA THR A 719 12.87 -23.79 7.04
C THR A 719 12.33 -24.74 5.99
N ARG A 720 11.25 -25.45 6.34
CA ARG A 720 10.60 -26.33 5.39
C ARG A 720 9.98 -25.51 4.26
N VAL A 721 10.41 -25.78 3.05
CA VAL A 721 9.95 -25.10 1.84
C VAL A 721 8.89 -25.97 1.14
N TYR A 722 7.82 -25.32 0.70
CA TYR A 722 6.72 -25.97 0.00
C TYR A 722 6.74 -25.55 -1.46
N GLY A 723 6.75 -26.51 -2.39
CA GLY A 723 6.87 -26.21 -3.79
C GLY A 723 6.14 -27.18 -4.72
N TYR A 724 5.81 -26.68 -5.90
CA TYR A 724 5.20 -27.44 -7.01
C TYR A 724 6.21 -27.57 -8.15
N VAL A 725 6.46 -28.80 -8.60
CA VAL A 725 7.46 -29.08 -9.67
C VAL A 725 6.87 -28.75 -11.03
N THR A 726 7.30 -27.63 -11.60
CA THR A 726 6.80 -27.10 -12.88
C THR A 726 7.53 -27.63 -14.09
N GLY A 727 8.84 -27.87 -13.98
CA GLY A 727 9.74 -28.22 -15.06
C GLY A 727 9.93 -29.72 -15.27
N ALA A 728 10.57 -30.06 -16.37
CA ALA A 728 11.09 -31.41 -16.60
C ALA A 728 12.30 -31.68 -15.71
N ILE A 729 12.43 -32.90 -15.25
CA ILE A 729 13.57 -33.31 -14.38
C ILE A 729 14.69 -33.78 -15.31
N SER A 730 15.87 -33.24 -15.10
CA SER A 730 17.11 -33.65 -15.74
C SER A 730 18.08 -34.26 -14.72
N THR A 731 19.06 -35.00 -15.16
CA THR A 731 20.09 -35.64 -14.35
C THR A 731 21.47 -35.10 -14.69
N GLY A 732 22.32 -34.96 -13.69
CA GLY A 732 23.72 -34.57 -13.87
C GLY A 732 24.60 -35.15 -12.76
N THR A 733 25.90 -35.09 -12.93
CA THR A 733 26.86 -35.57 -11.93
C THR A 733 27.79 -34.42 -11.59
N GLU A 734 27.91 -34.08 -10.30
CA GLU A 734 28.86 -33.10 -9.75
C GLU A 734 29.69 -33.80 -8.68
N ASP A 735 31.01 -33.64 -8.70
CA ASP A 735 31.97 -34.20 -7.71
C ASP A 735 31.71 -35.66 -7.32
N HIS A 736 31.41 -36.52 -8.29
CA HIS A 736 31.07 -37.93 -8.14
C HIS A 736 29.71 -38.24 -7.51
N THR A 737 28.85 -37.22 -7.32
CA THR A 737 27.49 -37.38 -6.82
C THR A 737 26.49 -37.12 -7.94
N ASP A 738 25.52 -38.01 -8.10
CA ASP A 738 24.44 -37.83 -9.09
C ASP A 738 23.31 -36.96 -8.53
N TYR A 739 22.89 -35.96 -9.27
CA TYR A 739 21.84 -35.03 -8.94
C TYR A 739 20.67 -35.07 -9.92
N LEU A 740 19.47 -34.72 -9.40
CA LEU A 740 18.29 -34.34 -10.16
C LEU A 740 18.18 -32.82 -10.15
N TYR A 741 17.91 -32.22 -11.32
CA TYR A 741 17.71 -30.77 -11.49
C TYR A 741 16.31 -30.51 -12.02
N PHE A 742 15.58 -29.57 -11.42
CA PHE A 742 14.24 -29.22 -11.83
C PHE A 742 13.82 -27.83 -11.33
N ASN A 743 12.76 -27.29 -11.93
CA ASN A 743 12.14 -26.06 -11.47
C ASN A 743 11.04 -26.38 -10.47
N VAL A 744 11.00 -25.62 -9.39
CA VAL A 744 9.97 -25.67 -8.36
C VAL A 744 9.40 -24.28 -8.13
N TYR A 745 8.08 -24.18 -8.11
CA TYR A 745 7.37 -22.95 -7.75
C TYR A 745 6.99 -22.99 -6.27
N THR A 746 7.47 -21.99 -5.52
CA THR A 746 7.24 -21.81 -4.08
C THR A 746 6.42 -20.55 -3.81
N ALA A 747 6.12 -20.25 -2.56
CA ALA A 747 5.51 -18.98 -2.17
C ALA A 747 6.33 -17.74 -2.60
N ASP A 748 7.66 -17.90 -2.70
CA ASP A 748 8.61 -16.86 -3.13
C ASP A 748 8.85 -16.84 -4.67
N GLY A 749 8.09 -17.60 -5.43
CA GLY A 749 8.20 -17.72 -6.87
C GLY A 749 8.94 -18.96 -7.35
N GLU A 750 9.25 -18.99 -8.66
CA GLU A 750 9.91 -20.13 -9.30
C GLU A 750 11.42 -20.14 -9.05
N LYS A 751 11.96 -21.29 -8.67
CA LYS A 751 13.39 -21.52 -8.42
C LYS A 751 13.87 -22.76 -9.16
N GLU A 752 15.05 -22.69 -9.74
CA GLU A 752 15.75 -23.88 -10.24
C GLU A 752 16.53 -24.51 -9.08
N VAL A 753 16.34 -25.80 -8.85
CA VAL A 753 16.90 -26.52 -7.70
C VAL A 753 17.56 -27.82 -8.12
N LYS A 754 18.45 -28.32 -7.27
CA LYS A 754 19.04 -29.65 -7.41
C LYS A 754 18.84 -30.46 -6.13
N VAL A 755 18.79 -31.77 -6.23
CA VAL A 755 18.76 -32.71 -5.11
C VAL A 755 19.56 -33.96 -5.43
N GLU A 756 20.25 -34.54 -4.45
CA GLU A 756 20.96 -35.81 -4.68
C GLU A 756 20.00 -36.90 -5.15
N SER A 757 20.44 -37.69 -6.13
CA SER A 757 19.65 -38.74 -6.79
C SER A 757 19.60 -40.01 -5.94
N THR A 758 18.79 -40.05 -4.90
CA THR A 758 18.56 -41.18 -4.01
C THR A 758 17.35 -42.02 -4.41
N ALA A 759 17.07 -43.10 -3.75
CA ALA A 759 15.86 -43.90 -3.95
C ALA A 759 14.57 -43.12 -3.57
N ALA A 760 14.66 -42.17 -2.66
CA ALA A 760 13.54 -41.30 -2.25
C ALA A 760 13.30 -40.21 -3.29
N THR A 761 14.33 -39.49 -3.69
CA THR A 761 14.24 -38.34 -4.59
C THR A 761 13.92 -38.72 -6.04
N LYS A 762 14.28 -39.90 -6.50
CA LYS A 762 13.85 -40.48 -7.79
C LYS A 762 12.33 -40.63 -7.96
N LYS A 763 11.55 -40.46 -6.90
CA LYS A 763 10.07 -40.42 -6.94
C LYS A 763 9.52 -39.04 -7.33
N ILE A 764 10.36 -38.00 -7.34
CA ILE A 764 9.96 -36.68 -7.78
C ILE A 764 9.64 -36.78 -9.28
N GLU A 765 8.44 -36.40 -9.63
CA GLU A 765 7.98 -36.33 -11.01
C GLU A 765 7.55 -34.89 -11.29
N ARG A 766 7.47 -34.52 -12.56
CA ARG A 766 6.81 -33.30 -12.94
C ARG A 766 5.38 -33.28 -12.39
N GLU A 767 4.91 -32.15 -11.90
CA GLU A 767 3.61 -32.00 -11.23
C GLU A 767 3.55 -32.59 -9.81
N SER A 768 4.69 -32.94 -9.23
CA SER A 768 4.77 -33.28 -7.81
C SER A 768 4.63 -32.04 -6.94
N PHE A 769 3.98 -32.21 -5.79
CA PHE A 769 3.98 -31.25 -4.68
C PHE A 769 5.00 -31.77 -3.68
N ILE A 770 5.94 -30.93 -3.28
CA ILE A 770 7.05 -31.33 -2.41
C ILE A 770 7.15 -30.37 -1.22
N ALA A 771 7.49 -30.95 -0.08
CA ALA A 771 7.98 -30.22 1.09
C ALA A 771 9.41 -30.67 1.36
N PHE A 772 10.33 -29.75 1.54
CA PHE A 772 11.75 -30.04 1.65
C PHE A 772 12.49 -29.00 2.50
N ASP A 773 13.64 -29.41 3.00
CA ASP A 773 14.62 -28.51 3.61
C ASP A 773 15.80 -28.27 2.67
N TRP A 774 16.47 -27.13 2.83
CA TRP A 774 17.69 -26.86 2.09
C TRP A 774 18.89 -27.57 2.72
N ALA A 775 19.59 -28.39 1.94
CA ALA A 775 20.94 -28.80 2.30
C ALA A 775 21.91 -27.62 2.14
N ASN A 776 21.73 -26.83 1.12
CA ASN A 776 22.45 -25.57 0.86
C ASN A 776 21.59 -24.62 0.02
N GLU A 777 21.06 -23.57 0.63
CA GLU A 777 20.18 -22.62 -0.05
C GLU A 777 20.93 -21.78 -1.09
N GLU A 778 22.17 -21.38 -0.85
CA GLU A 778 22.98 -20.64 -1.82
C GLU A 778 23.24 -21.46 -3.09
N ALA A 779 23.51 -22.74 -2.93
CA ALA A 779 23.68 -23.69 -4.04
C ALA A 779 22.35 -24.21 -4.59
N LYS A 780 21.21 -23.78 -4.01
CA LYS A 780 19.87 -24.27 -4.35
C LYS A 780 19.76 -25.80 -4.28
N GLU A 781 20.42 -26.38 -3.32
CA GLU A 781 20.48 -27.82 -3.10
C GLU A 781 19.51 -28.23 -1.98
N ILE A 782 18.58 -29.12 -2.34
CA ILE A 782 17.58 -29.70 -1.44
C ILE A 782 18.21 -30.84 -0.62
N ASP A 783 17.83 -30.94 0.64
CA ASP A 783 18.20 -32.07 1.49
C ASP A 783 17.48 -33.34 1.01
N SER A 784 18.26 -34.32 0.56
CA SER A 784 17.73 -35.58 0.01
C SER A 784 17.11 -36.49 1.06
N ASP A 785 17.42 -36.29 2.32
CA ASP A 785 16.97 -37.13 3.44
C ASP A 785 15.67 -36.61 4.08
N ASP A 786 15.33 -35.36 3.86
CA ASP A 786 14.12 -34.71 4.42
C ASP A 786 13.20 -34.08 3.37
N ILE A 787 12.73 -34.93 2.45
CA ILE A 787 11.79 -34.53 1.41
C ILE A 787 10.50 -35.35 1.48
N GLU A 788 9.37 -34.65 1.54
CA GLU A 788 8.03 -35.24 1.40
C GLU A 788 7.48 -34.97 0.01
N ILE A 789 6.95 -36.00 -0.66
CA ILE A 789 6.46 -35.89 -2.04
C ILE A 789 5.02 -36.35 -2.10
N LYS A 790 4.13 -35.48 -2.62
CA LYS A 790 2.72 -35.81 -2.92
C LYS A 790 2.45 -35.65 -4.40
N THR A 791 1.64 -36.56 -4.94
CA THR A 791 1.25 -36.52 -6.38
C THR A 791 -0.26 -36.68 -6.50
N THR A 792 -0.85 -36.04 -7.50
CA THR A 792 -2.31 -36.09 -7.75
C THR A 792 -2.81 -37.47 -8.14
N SER A 793 -1.96 -38.35 -8.63
CA SER A 793 -2.36 -39.65 -9.18
C SER A 793 -2.31 -40.81 -8.19
N LYS A 794 -1.58 -40.68 -7.07
CA LYS A 794 -1.36 -41.79 -6.12
C LYS A 794 -1.78 -41.46 -4.69
N ASP A 795 -1.75 -40.19 -4.33
CA ASP A 795 -2.03 -39.72 -2.98
C ASP A 795 -3.29 -38.88 -2.93
N ALA A 796 -4.39 -39.41 -3.47
CA ALA A 796 -5.74 -38.85 -3.29
C ALA A 796 -6.12 -38.69 -1.79
N THR A 797 -5.12 -38.73 -0.90
CA THR A 797 -5.26 -38.79 0.54
C THR A 797 -5.31 -37.44 1.24
N ALA A 798 -5.13 -36.32 0.49
CA ALA A 798 -5.17 -34.99 1.10
C ALA A 798 -5.80 -33.97 0.15
N ILE A 799 -7.06 -34.16 -0.15
CA ILE A 799 -7.86 -33.19 -0.94
C ILE A 799 -8.63 -32.32 0.03
N ALA A 800 -8.37 -31.03 0.06
CA ALA A 800 -9.10 -30.11 0.90
C ALA A 800 -10.56 -30.04 0.44
N ALA A 801 -11.50 -30.13 1.37
CA ALA A 801 -12.90 -30.04 1.09
C ALA A 801 -13.41 -28.61 1.22
N TYR A 802 -13.09 -27.91 2.30
CA TYR A 802 -13.45 -26.52 2.52
C TYR A 802 -12.62 -25.88 3.65
N VAL A 803 -12.59 -24.55 3.65
CA VAL A 803 -11.97 -23.74 4.71
C VAL A 803 -13.05 -23.07 5.52
N ASP A 804 -12.96 -23.14 6.85
CA ASP A 804 -13.87 -22.50 7.79
C ASP A 804 -13.07 -21.79 8.89
N GLY A 805 -12.94 -20.46 8.76
CA GLY A 805 -12.15 -19.65 9.68
C GLY A 805 -10.68 -20.08 9.73
N ASP A 806 -10.22 -20.48 10.90
CA ASP A 806 -8.84 -20.87 11.17
C ASP A 806 -8.57 -22.38 10.96
N SER A 807 -9.51 -23.10 10.33
CA SER A 807 -9.40 -24.52 10.07
C SER A 807 -9.69 -24.91 8.63
N ILE A 808 -9.19 -26.06 8.22
CA ILE A 808 -9.49 -26.67 6.92
C ILE A 808 -9.99 -28.09 7.12
N THR A 809 -11.11 -28.41 6.48
CA THR A 809 -11.61 -29.78 6.41
C THR A 809 -11.19 -30.41 5.08
N TYR A 810 -10.48 -31.51 5.15
CA TYR A 810 -10.00 -32.24 3.99
C TYR A 810 -10.21 -33.74 4.15
N ILE A 811 -10.09 -34.45 3.05
CA ILE A 811 -10.40 -35.88 2.99
C ILE A 811 -9.10 -36.66 2.99
N VAL A 812 -9.02 -37.65 3.87
CA VAL A 812 -7.90 -38.58 3.94
C VAL A 812 -8.40 -40.01 3.81
N LYS A 813 -7.56 -40.89 3.31
CA LYS A 813 -7.80 -42.33 3.33
C LYS A 813 -7.35 -42.90 4.66
N ASP A 814 -8.28 -43.41 5.47
CA ASP A 814 -7.95 -44.03 6.73
C ASP A 814 -7.20 -45.36 6.49
N ALA A 815 -5.96 -45.42 7.02
CA ALA A 815 -5.06 -46.53 6.78
C ALA A 815 -5.56 -47.89 7.38
N LYS A 816 -6.49 -47.81 8.33
CA LYS A 816 -7.01 -49.04 8.99
C LYS A 816 -8.26 -49.57 8.32
N THR A 817 -9.10 -48.67 7.82
CA THR A 817 -10.39 -49.01 7.24
C THR A 817 -10.43 -48.99 5.73
N ASP A 818 -9.37 -48.48 5.10
CA ASP A 818 -9.25 -48.25 3.65
C ASP A 818 -10.37 -47.37 3.07
N LYS A 819 -11.06 -46.58 3.93
CA LYS A 819 -12.14 -45.66 3.56
C LYS A 819 -11.68 -44.20 3.64
N TYR A 820 -12.30 -43.37 2.82
CA TYR A 820 -12.14 -41.94 2.91
C TYR A 820 -12.94 -41.35 4.05
N VAL A 821 -12.29 -40.54 4.88
CA VAL A 821 -12.87 -39.85 6.03
C VAL A 821 -12.56 -38.37 5.98
N GLU A 822 -13.47 -37.54 6.47
CA GLU A 822 -13.22 -36.12 6.68
C GLU A 822 -12.28 -35.94 7.88
N LYS A 823 -11.33 -35.06 7.76
CA LYS A 823 -10.42 -34.63 8.82
C LYS A 823 -10.38 -33.12 8.84
N THR A 824 -10.73 -32.52 9.96
CA THR A 824 -10.60 -31.07 10.18
C THR A 824 -9.34 -30.83 11.00
N LEU A 825 -8.52 -29.89 10.54
CA LEU A 825 -7.31 -29.45 11.24
C LEU A 825 -7.25 -27.94 11.24
N ASP A 826 -6.72 -27.40 12.31
CA ASP A 826 -6.38 -25.99 12.42
C ASP A 826 -5.14 -25.69 11.58
N PHE A 827 -5.01 -24.45 11.14
CA PHE A 827 -3.78 -23.99 10.51
C PHE A 827 -2.69 -23.76 11.55
N ALA A 828 -1.44 -24.00 11.16
CA ALA A 828 -0.29 -23.54 11.92
C ALA A 828 -0.27 -21.99 11.93
N ASP A 829 0.36 -21.38 12.94
CA ASP A 829 0.45 -19.92 13.05
C ASP A 829 1.08 -19.29 11.80
N ASP A 830 2.06 -19.95 11.19
CA ASP A 830 2.78 -19.53 9.97
C ASP A 830 2.54 -20.51 8.82
N TYR A 831 1.31 -20.62 8.34
CA TYR A 831 1.00 -21.51 7.23
C TYR A 831 1.22 -20.86 5.87
N TYR A 832 1.49 -21.67 4.84
CA TYR A 832 1.75 -21.23 3.47
C TYR A 832 0.57 -21.52 2.53
N VAL A 833 0.27 -20.56 1.65
CA VAL A 833 -0.69 -20.76 0.56
C VAL A 833 0.04 -20.63 -0.76
N VAL A 834 0.11 -21.70 -1.53
CA VAL A 834 0.79 -21.75 -2.83
C VAL A 834 -0.23 -21.99 -3.93
N GLY A 835 -0.38 -21.02 -4.83
CA GLY A 835 -1.22 -21.17 -6.01
C GLY A 835 -0.50 -21.92 -7.11
N VAL A 836 -1.21 -22.79 -7.83
CA VAL A 836 -0.69 -23.52 -8.97
C VAL A 836 -1.72 -23.59 -10.10
N ASP A 837 -1.27 -23.62 -11.33
CA ASP A 837 -2.08 -23.95 -12.51
C ASP A 837 -1.61 -25.32 -13.04
N THR A 838 -2.27 -26.39 -12.61
CA THR A 838 -1.87 -27.73 -12.99
C THR A 838 -2.14 -28.06 -14.47
N LYS A 839 -3.00 -27.27 -15.13
CA LYS A 839 -3.26 -27.40 -16.58
C LYS A 839 -2.09 -26.89 -17.41
N ASN A 840 -1.54 -25.76 -17.03
CA ASN A 840 -0.41 -25.12 -17.69
C ASN A 840 0.94 -25.51 -17.09
N ARG A 841 0.94 -26.10 -15.87
CA ARG A 841 2.11 -26.56 -15.14
C ARG A 841 3.01 -25.42 -14.70
N GLU A 842 2.40 -24.42 -14.13
CA GLU A 842 3.07 -23.20 -13.69
C GLU A 842 2.56 -22.75 -12.32
N GLY A 843 3.27 -21.85 -11.70
CA GLY A 843 2.84 -21.19 -10.48
C GLY A 843 1.75 -20.15 -10.74
N SER A 844 0.93 -19.89 -9.74
CA SER A 844 -0.15 -18.93 -9.82
C SER A 844 -0.37 -18.24 -8.48
N ALA A 845 -1.01 -17.06 -8.49
CA ALA A 845 -1.47 -16.44 -7.27
C ALA A 845 -2.77 -17.11 -6.79
N ALA A 846 -2.81 -17.48 -5.51
CA ALA A 846 -4.02 -18.01 -4.88
C ALA A 846 -4.18 -17.49 -3.44
N LYS A 847 -5.40 -17.57 -2.94
CA LYS A 847 -5.76 -17.29 -1.55
C LYS A 847 -6.55 -18.48 -1.00
N LEU A 848 -6.62 -18.66 0.30
CA LEU A 848 -7.45 -19.71 0.92
C LEU A 848 -8.90 -19.70 0.41
N ALA A 849 -9.47 -18.52 0.24
CA ALA A 849 -10.83 -18.37 -0.31
C ALA A 849 -11.02 -18.92 -1.74
N THR A 850 -9.94 -19.25 -2.46
CA THR A 850 -10.01 -19.93 -3.76
C THR A 850 -10.00 -21.45 -3.65
N ALA A 851 -9.75 -22.03 -2.47
CA ALA A 851 -10.05 -23.42 -2.19
C ALA A 851 -11.58 -23.58 -2.23
N LYS A 852 -12.08 -24.36 -3.17
CA LYS A 852 -13.50 -24.49 -3.41
C LYS A 852 -14.08 -25.65 -2.65
N ASP A 853 -15.35 -25.46 -2.22
CA ASP A 853 -16.20 -26.55 -1.78
C ASP A 853 -16.31 -27.62 -2.88
N ALA A 854 -16.59 -28.83 -2.44
CA ALA A 854 -17.00 -29.89 -3.34
C ALA A 854 -18.15 -29.43 -4.24
N PRO A 855 -18.21 -29.87 -5.52
CA PRO A 855 -19.31 -29.52 -6.39
C PRO A 855 -20.64 -29.93 -5.76
N ASN A 856 -21.74 -29.30 -6.21
CA ASN A 856 -23.10 -29.46 -5.71
C ASN A 856 -23.67 -30.89 -5.75
N ASP A 857 -22.87 -31.91 -5.97
CA ASP A 857 -23.25 -33.29 -5.79
C ASP A 857 -23.17 -33.62 -4.30
N SER A 858 -24.33 -33.83 -3.67
CA SER A 858 -24.43 -34.15 -2.25
C SER A 858 -23.76 -35.48 -1.86
N THR A 859 -23.32 -36.26 -2.83
CA THR A 859 -22.75 -37.60 -2.63
C THR A 859 -21.24 -37.71 -2.87
N LYS A 860 -20.60 -36.69 -3.43
CA LYS A 860 -19.18 -36.74 -3.83
C LYS A 860 -18.41 -35.52 -3.40
N TYR A 861 -17.12 -35.74 -3.10
CA TYR A 861 -16.14 -34.67 -2.86
C TYR A 861 -15.30 -34.43 -4.11
N GLN A 862 -15.02 -33.19 -4.35
CA GLN A 862 -14.08 -32.75 -5.36
C GLN A 862 -13.42 -31.46 -4.84
N SER A 863 -12.11 -31.42 -4.76
CA SER A 863 -11.38 -30.25 -4.25
C SER A 863 -10.25 -29.88 -5.20
N ASN A 864 -9.82 -28.62 -5.13
CA ASN A 864 -8.70 -28.07 -5.88
C ASN A 864 -7.47 -27.82 -4.99
N ALA A 865 -7.35 -28.48 -3.86
CA ALA A 865 -6.26 -28.22 -2.93
C ALA A 865 -5.56 -29.49 -2.46
N ILE A 866 -4.28 -29.37 -2.18
CA ILE A 866 -3.44 -30.38 -1.53
C ILE A 866 -2.86 -29.78 -0.26
N VAL A 867 -2.89 -30.52 0.84
CA VAL A 867 -2.53 -30.09 2.18
C VAL A 867 -1.27 -30.81 2.66
N PHE A 868 -0.32 -30.06 3.23
CA PHE A 868 0.78 -30.60 4.02
C PHE A 868 0.54 -30.27 5.50
N THR A 869 0.87 -31.24 6.37
CA THR A 869 0.61 -31.13 7.80
C THR A 869 1.87 -31.39 8.60
N THR A 870 2.01 -30.70 9.72
CA THR A 870 3.07 -30.88 10.70
C THR A 870 2.50 -31.14 12.08
N LYS A 871 3.34 -31.29 13.08
CA LYS A 871 2.96 -31.44 14.48
C LYS A 871 3.17 -30.13 15.23
N ASP A 872 2.14 -29.68 15.90
CA ASP A 872 2.22 -28.67 16.95
C ASP A 872 1.88 -29.34 18.29
N GLY A 873 2.91 -29.61 19.08
CA GLY A 873 2.80 -30.46 20.24
C GLY A 873 2.26 -31.86 19.88
N ASP A 874 1.14 -32.28 20.50
CA ASP A 874 0.47 -33.55 20.20
C ASP A 874 -0.52 -33.48 19.04
N ASN A 875 -0.81 -32.27 18.51
CA ASN A 875 -1.81 -32.03 17.47
C ASN A 875 -1.17 -32.00 16.07
N ASP A 876 -1.91 -32.50 15.07
CA ASP A 876 -1.59 -32.26 13.67
C ASP A 876 -2.18 -30.89 13.28
N VAL A 877 -1.38 -30.02 12.66
CA VAL A 877 -1.80 -28.73 12.10
C VAL A 877 -1.42 -28.65 10.62
N VAL A 878 -2.10 -27.78 9.89
CA VAL A 878 -1.84 -27.56 8.47
C VAL A 878 -0.78 -26.49 8.31
N GLU A 879 0.30 -26.83 7.65
CA GLU A 879 1.46 -25.96 7.43
C GLU A 879 1.53 -25.38 6.00
N ALA A 880 0.99 -26.11 5.01
CA ALA A 880 0.87 -25.58 3.66
C ALA A 880 -0.34 -26.11 2.91
N VAL A 881 -0.93 -25.23 2.09
CA VAL A 881 -2.03 -25.55 1.17
C VAL A 881 -1.65 -25.15 -0.24
N PHE A 882 -1.62 -26.12 -1.16
CA PHE A 882 -1.53 -25.84 -2.59
C PHE A 882 -2.93 -25.77 -3.18
N ILE A 883 -3.21 -24.72 -3.95
CA ILE A 883 -4.52 -24.48 -4.57
C ILE A 883 -4.39 -24.44 -6.07
N ASP A 884 -5.03 -25.37 -6.79
CA ASP A 884 -5.07 -25.37 -8.23
C ASP A 884 -6.18 -24.43 -8.74
N VAL A 885 -5.75 -23.32 -9.33
CA VAL A 885 -6.67 -22.30 -9.88
C VAL A 885 -7.29 -22.71 -11.21
N SER A 886 -6.69 -23.69 -11.92
CA SER A 886 -7.19 -24.19 -13.21
C SER A 886 -8.31 -25.20 -13.08
N GLY A 887 -8.45 -25.85 -11.92
CA GLY A 887 -9.36 -26.95 -11.68
C GLY A 887 -9.02 -28.23 -12.46
N ALA A 888 -7.84 -28.33 -13.07
CA ALA A 888 -7.43 -29.49 -13.86
C ALA A 888 -6.91 -30.65 -12.98
N MET A 889 -6.63 -30.40 -11.72
CA MET A 889 -6.17 -31.41 -10.74
C MET A 889 -7.15 -32.59 -10.57
N TYR A 890 -8.42 -32.37 -10.87
CA TYR A 890 -9.47 -33.41 -10.74
C TYR A 890 -9.66 -34.26 -11.98
N THR A 891 -8.96 -33.95 -13.06
CA THR A 891 -9.23 -34.61 -14.35
C THR A 891 -8.10 -35.56 -14.67
N THR A 892 -8.39 -36.84 -14.80
CA THR A 892 -7.41 -37.82 -15.28
C THR A 892 -6.99 -37.48 -16.73
N LYS A 893 -5.84 -38.01 -17.18
CA LYS A 893 -5.36 -37.89 -18.59
C LYS A 893 -6.41 -38.28 -19.63
N ASN A 894 -7.46 -39.01 -19.26
CA ASN A 894 -8.56 -39.46 -20.13
C ASN A 894 -9.84 -38.59 -19.97
N GLY A 895 -9.78 -37.46 -19.25
CA GLY A 895 -10.90 -36.54 -19.04
C GLY A 895 -11.95 -37.04 -18.04
N THR A 896 -11.63 -38.04 -17.22
CA THR A 896 -12.51 -38.50 -16.12
C THR A 896 -12.26 -37.70 -14.88
N GLU A 897 -13.30 -37.13 -14.27
CA GLU A 897 -13.20 -36.41 -13.00
C GLU A 897 -12.87 -37.37 -11.85
N LEU A 898 -11.90 -36.97 -11.03
CA LEU A 898 -11.55 -37.66 -9.79
C LEU A 898 -12.49 -37.16 -8.71
N THR A 899 -13.50 -37.96 -8.36
CA THR A 899 -14.42 -37.67 -7.29
C THR A 899 -14.33 -38.76 -6.21
N ILE A 900 -14.46 -38.34 -4.95
CA ILE A 900 -14.45 -39.23 -3.79
C ILE A 900 -15.87 -39.24 -3.22
N ASP A 901 -16.45 -40.45 -3.00
CA ASP A 901 -17.79 -40.59 -2.43
C ASP A 901 -17.80 -40.08 -0.99
N LYS A 902 -18.80 -39.24 -0.65
CA LYS A 902 -19.02 -38.81 0.73
C LYS A 902 -19.39 -40.01 1.60
N PRO A 903 -18.86 -40.09 2.84
CA PRO A 903 -19.37 -41.04 3.82
C PRO A 903 -20.87 -40.82 3.97
N ALA A 904 -21.62 -41.89 3.93
CA ALA A 904 -23.06 -41.81 4.20
C ALA A 904 -23.24 -41.29 5.63
N ASP A 905 -24.00 -40.20 5.79
CA ASP A 905 -24.36 -39.66 7.09
C ASP A 905 -24.89 -40.79 7.98
N LYS A 906 -24.31 -40.90 9.18
CA LYS A 906 -24.75 -41.83 10.21
C LYS A 906 -25.86 -41.23 11.05
#